data_4bd1529551faadfeb2335657a20c1de6
#
_entry.id   4bd1529551faadfeb2335657a20c1de6
#
_cell.length_a   1.000
_cell.length_b   1.000
_cell.length_c   1.000
_cell.angle_alpha   90.00
_cell.angle_beta   90.00
_cell.angle_gamma   90.00
#
_symmetry.space_group_name_H-M   'P 1'
#
loop_
_entity.id
_entity.type
_entity.pdbx_description
1 polymer ?
#
loop_
_entity_poly.entity_id
_entity_poly.type
_entity_poly.pdbx_seq_one_letter_code
_entity_poly.pdbx_strand_id
1 'polypeptide(L)'
;MYRVSLTVRGSWFRHCFYVKKSTTSSAQGLIDQQSQENIVKGSEGVNFLRSEENSFAASKRGSFFQEAPRLRNQFNGDFFLQSYLRRNLPSEVLQEISPDLENFGHRVATDIHSMGKECEVQPPRLEYFDAWGQRVDNIQTCQGWKQLHDVAAEEGLISIAFERKYAQWSRLYQAAKLFMFCPSSGLYSCPLAMTDGAAKTVEVAGLTKQPSMLQDAYKHLISRDPKTFWTSGQWMTERKGGSDVANGTETIAVPQGDGSTYRLFGYKWFSSATDADITLTLARVQNPDGTTQPGTKGLTMFFMRTRNKDGTLNNIEIQRLKNKLGTRQLPTAELLLHGSLAHKMSEEGRGVPCISDMLTVTRFHNSISAAGIMRRIMTLAQDYCVRRSVFGKLLVNHPLHMQTLARMEVETRAAFLLTMEVALLLGKQECNVSSDEEVHLLRLLTPIAKLYTAKQSMQVTSEGLESFGGQGYIEDTGLPGLMRDAQVLPIWEGTTNVLSLDVLRSVFKSEGRVLKAFHACVSEKLSKASSSCPALKSLREQVQSSMNSLLSPRNHELLSDSLLARDLAFSLGRIYIASLFVEHVSWKEANERDIEAAKRWCHQDLTPVLTQLRNNAYGAKSSACDLALVMEGHPELVI
;
A
#
# COMPACT_ATOMS: atom_id res chain seq x y z
N MET A 1 14.26 -22.12 48.10
CA MET A 1 14.00 -23.57 48.20
C MET A 1 12.50 -23.77 48.40
N TYR A 2 11.79 -24.04 47.38
CA TYR A 2 10.49 -24.77 47.44
C TYR A 2 10.30 -25.43 46.07
N ARG A 3 10.49 -26.75 46.02
CA ARG A 3 10.10 -27.62 44.91
C ARG A 3 8.60 -27.87 45.03
N VAL A 4 7.87 -27.55 43.97
CA VAL A 4 6.50 -28.08 43.76
C VAL A 4 6.57 -29.08 42.62
N SER A 5 6.41 -30.35 42.94
CA SER A 5 6.28 -31.44 41.99
C SER A 5 4.81 -31.47 41.51
N LEU A 6 4.59 -31.26 40.24
CA LEU A 6 3.28 -31.49 39.57
C LEU A 6 3.37 -32.84 38.84
N THR A 7 2.72 -33.83 39.46
CA THR A 7 2.42 -35.12 38.82
C THR A 7 1.21 -34.95 37.92
N VAL A 8 1.39 -34.89 36.60
CA VAL A 8 0.29 -34.92 35.64
C VAL A 8 0.09 -36.39 35.23
N ARG A 9 -1.01 -36.98 35.70
CA ARG A 9 -1.48 -38.28 35.24
C ARG A 9 -1.99 -38.16 33.79
N GLY A 10 -1.43 -38.96 32.90
CA GLY A 10 -1.86 -39.10 31.51
C GLY A 10 -3.22 -39.77 31.40
N SER A 11 -4.16 -39.10 30.71
CA SER A 11 -5.38 -39.72 30.17
C SER A 11 -6.04 -38.90 29.05
N TRP A 12 -5.30 -38.16 28.20
CA TRP A 12 -5.91 -37.34 27.16
C TRP A 12 -5.48 -37.69 25.72
N PHE A 13 -4.79 -38.83 25.48
CA PHE A 13 -4.28 -39.16 24.14
C PHE A 13 -4.92 -40.42 23.48
N ARG A 14 -6.14 -40.81 23.85
CA ARG A 14 -6.77 -42.02 23.23
C ARG A 14 -8.19 -41.87 22.74
N HIS A 15 -8.67 -40.68 22.35
CA HIS A 15 -10.05 -40.54 21.85
C HIS A 15 -10.26 -39.67 20.61
N CYS A 16 -9.32 -39.64 19.67
CA CYS A 16 -9.50 -38.93 18.40
C CYS A 16 -9.38 -39.81 17.14
N PHE A 17 -9.63 -41.11 17.19
CA PHE A 17 -9.65 -41.92 15.98
C PHE A 17 -10.83 -42.91 15.98
N TYR A 18 -12.07 -42.42 15.97
CA TYR A 18 -13.20 -43.17 15.47
C TYR A 18 -14.31 -42.21 15.05
N VAL A 19 -14.33 -41.80 13.78
CA VAL A 19 -15.51 -41.20 13.16
C VAL A 19 -16.14 -42.28 12.28
N LYS A 20 -17.30 -42.76 12.70
CA LYS A 20 -18.20 -43.62 11.95
C LYS A 20 -18.53 -43.01 10.59
N LYS A 21 -18.41 -43.82 9.55
CA LYS A 21 -19.06 -43.58 8.25
C LYS A 21 -20.56 -43.42 8.47
N SER A 22 -21.09 -42.23 8.27
CA SER A 22 -22.50 -42.02 7.95
C SER A 22 -22.56 -41.47 6.53
N THR A 23 -23.17 -42.24 5.69
CA THR A 23 -23.55 -41.91 4.31
C THR A 23 -24.56 -40.79 4.32
N THR A 24 -24.17 -39.64 3.72
CA THR A 24 -25.12 -38.74 3.06
C THR A 24 -24.55 -38.31 1.75
N SER A 25 -25.16 -38.81 0.70
CA SER A 25 -24.98 -38.40 -0.69
C SER A 25 -25.43 -36.95 -0.84
N SER A 26 -24.70 -36.19 -1.62
CA SER A 26 -25.06 -35.00 -2.39
C SER A 26 -24.13 -33.78 -2.16
N ALA A 27 -22.94 -33.85 -2.65
CA ALA A 27 -22.16 -32.69 -3.14
C ALA A 27 -20.95 -33.17 -3.96
N GLN A 28 -21.19 -34.09 -4.88
CA GLN A 28 -20.19 -34.60 -5.83
C GLN A 28 -20.75 -34.45 -7.24
N GLY A 29 -20.97 -33.22 -7.61
CA GLY A 29 -21.38 -32.84 -8.95
C GLY A 29 -20.65 -31.58 -9.36
N LEU A 30 -19.90 -31.69 -10.45
CA LEU A 30 -19.23 -30.62 -11.17
C LEU A 30 -17.81 -30.26 -10.70
N ILE A 31 -16.93 -31.24 -10.68
CA ILE A 31 -15.56 -31.03 -11.15
C ILE A 31 -15.41 -31.91 -12.40
N ASP A 32 -15.32 -31.22 -13.52
CA ASP A 32 -15.25 -31.83 -14.84
C ASP A 32 -14.10 -32.86 -14.90
N GLN A 33 -14.39 -34.10 -15.27
CA GLN A 33 -13.39 -35.17 -15.43
C GLN A 33 -12.28 -34.78 -16.42
N GLN A 34 -12.52 -33.87 -17.35
CA GLN A 34 -11.53 -33.33 -18.25
C GLN A 34 -10.42 -32.53 -17.56
N SER A 35 -10.70 -31.93 -16.39
CA SER A 35 -9.68 -31.19 -15.62
C SER A 35 -8.72 -32.12 -14.88
N GLN A 36 -9.14 -33.34 -14.54
CA GLN A 36 -8.28 -34.29 -13.86
C GLN A 36 -7.31 -35.01 -14.81
N GLU A 37 -7.73 -35.31 -16.06
CA GLU A 37 -6.83 -35.89 -17.06
C GLU A 37 -5.75 -34.94 -17.56
N ASN A 38 -6.01 -33.61 -17.59
CA ASN A 38 -5.01 -32.63 -17.99
C ASN A 38 -4.00 -32.29 -16.87
N ILE A 39 -4.32 -32.59 -15.61
CA ILE A 39 -3.38 -32.37 -14.48
C ILE A 39 -2.36 -33.54 -14.42
N VAL A 40 -2.70 -34.71 -14.90
CA VAL A 40 -1.82 -35.87 -14.89
C VAL A 40 -0.85 -35.90 -16.11
N LYS A 41 -1.18 -35.20 -17.20
CA LYS A 41 -0.34 -35.20 -18.43
C LYS A 41 0.69 -34.07 -18.50
N GLY A 42 0.82 -33.23 -17.49
CA GLY A 42 1.79 -32.12 -17.43
C GLY A 42 3.15 -32.44 -16.81
N SER A 43 3.47 -33.70 -16.52
CA SER A 43 4.74 -34.12 -15.90
C SER A 43 5.71 -34.84 -16.85
N GLU A 44 5.56 -34.68 -18.15
CA GLU A 44 6.59 -35.15 -19.12
C GLU A 44 7.59 -34.03 -19.37
N GLY A 45 8.66 -34.03 -18.59
CA GLY A 45 9.78 -33.15 -18.88
C GLY A 45 10.77 -33.02 -17.75
N VAL A 46 11.33 -34.05 -17.26
CA VAL A 46 12.73 -34.32 -16.92
C VAL A 46 12.78 -35.74 -16.35
N ASN A 47 12.82 -36.72 -17.22
CA ASN A 47 13.34 -38.04 -16.88
C ASN A 47 14.84 -37.91 -16.65
N PHE A 48 15.27 -37.51 -15.46
CA PHE A 48 16.59 -37.90 -14.99
C PHE A 48 16.55 -39.40 -14.75
N LEU A 49 17.37 -40.11 -15.53
CA LEU A 49 17.62 -41.52 -15.48
C LEU A 49 17.52 -42.07 -14.05
N ARG A 50 16.49 -42.85 -13.77
CA ARG A 50 16.49 -43.78 -12.64
C ARG A 50 17.51 -44.87 -13.01
N SER A 51 18.77 -44.64 -12.65
CA SER A 51 19.70 -45.76 -12.51
C SER A 51 19.36 -46.43 -11.18
N GLU A 52 19.11 -47.72 -11.22
CA GLU A 52 18.92 -48.58 -10.03
C GLU A 52 20.20 -48.71 -9.18
N GLU A 53 21.13 -47.77 -9.28
CA GLU A 53 22.41 -47.82 -8.59
C GLU A 53 22.40 -47.02 -7.32
N ASN A 54 22.46 -47.78 -6.22
CA ASN A 54 22.90 -47.43 -4.87
C ASN A 54 21.95 -46.59 -3.99
N SER A 55 21.46 -47.23 -2.93
CA SER A 55 20.78 -46.59 -1.78
C SER A 55 21.53 -45.36 -1.20
N PHE A 56 22.85 -45.29 -1.36
CA PHE A 56 23.70 -44.14 -1.04
C PHE A 56 23.46 -42.91 -1.92
N ALA A 57 23.12 -43.07 -3.17
CA ALA A 57 22.80 -41.96 -4.08
C ALA A 57 21.42 -41.34 -3.73
N ALA A 58 20.47 -42.16 -3.31
CA ALA A 58 19.17 -41.71 -2.85
C ALA A 58 19.27 -40.87 -1.56
N SER A 59 20.18 -41.18 -0.63
CA SER A 59 20.40 -40.37 0.57
C SER A 59 21.15 -39.05 0.31
N LYS A 60 22.01 -38.99 -0.73
CA LYS A 60 22.74 -37.78 -1.13
C LYS A 60 21.92 -36.82 -1.99
N ARG A 61 21.07 -37.33 -2.85
CA ARG A 61 20.25 -36.55 -3.79
C ARG A 61 18.80 -36.45 -3.35
N GLY A 62 18.29 -37.45 -2.63
CA GLY A 62 16.97 -37.57 -2.05
C GLY A 62 15.80 -37.18 -2.95
N SER A 63 14.61 -37.48 -2.52
CA SER A 63 13.36 -36.86 -3.02
C SER A 63 13.13 -35.47 -2.44
N PHE A 64 14.22 -34.75 -2.10
CA PHE A 64 14.19 -33.56 -1.26
C PHE A 64 14.02 -32.25 -2.02
N PHE A 65 13.85 -32.28 -3.32
CA PHE A 65 13.64 -31.05 -4.08
C PHE A 65 12.22 -30.54 -3.87
N GLN A 66 12.13 -29.33 -3.29
CA GLN A 66 10.87 -28.60 -3.24
C GLN A 66 10.65 -27.90 -4.59
N GLU A 67 9.46 -28.04 -5.15
CA GLU A 67 9.08 -27.28 -6.33
C GLU A 67 8.70 -25.86 -5.90
N ALA A 68 9.38 -24.85 -6.48
CA ALA A 68 9.11 -23.45 -6.20
C ALA A 68 7.71 -23.04 -6.71
N PRO A 69 7.03 -22.11 -6.05
CA PRO A 69 5.78 -21.54 -6.57
C PRO A 69 6.05 -20.80 -7.89
N ARG A 70 5.11 -20.90 -8.82
CA ARG A 70 5.19 -20.27 -10.14
C ARG A 70 4.40 -18.98 -10.16
N LEU A 71 5.04 -17.91 -10.58
CA LEU A 71 4.36 -16.65 -10.83
C LEU A 71 3.79 -16.70 -12.26
N ARG A 72 2.47 -16.69 -12.37
CA ARG A 72 1.75 -16.69 -13.65
C ARG A 72 1.36 -15.26 -14.03
N ASN A 73 0.77 -15.08 -15.23
CA ASN A 73 0.18 -13.80 -15.62
C ASN A 73 -0.72 -13.25 -14.50
N GLN A 74 -0.39 -12.05 -14.02
CA GLN A 74 -1.03 -11.48 -12.82
C GLN A 74 -2.43 -10.91 -13.10
N PHE A 75 -2.76 -10.62 -14.34
CA PHE A 75 -4.12 -10.23 -14.74
C PHE A 75 -5.00 -11.46 -14.94
N ASN A 76 -4.56 -12.41 -15.77
CA ASN A 76 -5.34 -13.61 -16.08
C ASN A 76 -5.52 -14.54 -14.88
N GLY A 77 -4.58 -14.51 -13.93
CA GLY A 77 -4.64 -15.30 -12.69
C GLY A 77 -5.47 -14.64 -11.56
N ASP A 78 -5.81 -13.35 -11.65
CA ASP A 78 -6.59 -12.66 -10.64
C ASP A 78 -8.06 -12.46 -11.07
N PHE A 79 -8.88 -13.47 -10.81
CA PHE A 79 -10.31 -13.45 -11.14
C PHE A 79 -11.07 -12.35 -10.37
N PHE A 80 -10.60 -11.95 -9.19
CA PHE A 80 -11.26 -10.91 -8.41
C PHE A 80 -11.03 -9.52 -9.01
N LEU A 81 -9.80 -9.22 -9.45
CA LEU A 81 -9.48 -8.01 -10.22
C LEU A 81 -10.33 -7.93 -11.49
N GLN A 82 -10.38 -9.01 -12.29
CA GLN A 82 -11.19 -9.04 -13.51
C GLN A 82 -12.68 -8.84 -13.23
N SER A 83 -13.22 -9.51 -12.20
CA SER A 83 -14.61 -9.36 -11.77
C SER A 83 -14.93 -7.93 -11.35
N TYR A 84 -14.04 -7.30 -10.58
CA TYR A 84 -14.19 -5.93 -10.16
C TYR A 84 -14.19 -4.95 -11.35
N LEU A 85 -13.28 -5.11 -12.30
CA LEU A 85 -13.21 -4.26 -13.49
C LEU A 85 -14.46 -4.42 -14.36
N ARG A 86 -14.96 -5.66 -14.57
CA ARG A 86 -16.22 -5.92 -15.29
C ARG A 86 -17.42 -5.23 -14.65
N ARG A 87 -17.45 -5.16 -13.33
CA ARG A 87 -18.53 -4.51 -12.60
C ARG A 87 -18.50 -2.98 -12.70
N ASN A 88 -17.32 -2.38 -12.70
CA ASN A 88 -17.15 -0.95 -12.46
C ASN A 88 -16.79 -0.14 -13.70
N LEU A 89 -16.32 -0.79 -14.77
CA LEU A 89 -15.99 -0.12 -16.03
C LEU A 89 -17.12 -0.26 -17.06
N PRO A 90 -17.34 0.75 -17.90
CA PRO A 90 -18.12 0.57 -19.14
C PRO A 90 -17.52 -0.55 -19.99
N SER A 91 -18.38 -1.31 -20.67
CA SER A 91 -17.96 -2.45 -21.51
C SER A 91 -16.94 -2.05 -22.58
N GLU A 92 -17.11 -0.89 -23.19
CA GLU A 92 -16.23 -0.36 -24.24
C GLU A 92 -14.83 -0.05 -23.68
N VAL A 93 -14.76 0.57 -22.51
CA VAL A 93 -13.48 0.86 -21.83
C VAL A 93 -12.78 -0.44 -21.46
N LEU A 94 -13.51 -1.39 -20.85
CA LEU A 94 -12.93 -2.66 -20.47
C LEU A 94 -12.39 -3.45 -21.67
N GLN A 95 -13.13 -3.47 -22.77
CA GLN A 95 -12.74 -4.15 -24.01
C GLN A 95 -11.45 -3.54 -24.58
N GLU A 96 -11.32 -2.22 -24.53
CA GLU A 96 -10.14 -1.52 -25.05
C GLU A 96 -8.89 -1.75 -24.19
N ILE A 97 -9.01 -1.75 -22.85
CA ILE A 97 -7.85 -1.87 -21.95
C ILE A 97 -7.46 -3.31 -21.60
N SER A 98 -8.35 -4.30 -21.83
CA SER A 98 -8.08 -5.69 -21.44
C SER A 98 -6.84 -6.30 -22.11
N PRO A 99 -6.59 -6.10 -23.42
CA PRO A 99 -5.37 -6.61 -24.05
C PRO A 99 -4.09 -6.02 -23.45
N ASP A 100 -4.09 -4.74 -23.07
CA ASP A 100 -2.96 -4.09 -22.39
C ASP A 100 -2.75 -4.66 -20.99
N LEU A 101 -3.83 -4.82 -20.21
CA LEU A 101 -3.75 -5.41 -18.87
C LEU A 101 -3.26 -6.86 -18.91
N GLU A 102 -3.67 -7.63 -19.92
CA GLU A 102 -3.20 -9.02 -20.11
C GLU A 102 -1.71 -9.08 -20.46
N ASN A 103 -1.26 -8.26 -21.42
CA ASN A 103 0.15 -8.13 -21.76
C ASN A 103 0.98 -7.66 -20.56
N PHE A 104 0.52 -6.62 -19.88
CA PHE A 104 1.20 -6.11 -18.70
C PHE A 104 1.22 -7.13 -17.55
N GLY A 105 0.14 -7.86 -17.34
CA GLY A 105 0.08 -8.98 -16.39
C GLY A 105 1.10 -10.08 -16.67
N HIS A 106 1.44 -10.31 -17.94
CA HIS A 106 2.55 -11.20 -18.33
C HIS A 106 3.91 -10.56 -18.00
N ARG A 107 4.14 -9.31 -18.37
CA ARG A 107 5.39 -8.59 -18.12
C ARG A 107 5.74 -8.53 -16.63
N VAL A 108 4.76 -8.24 -15.75
CA VAL A 108 5.01 -8.21 -14.29
C VAL A 108 5.33 -9.57 -13.68
N ALA A 109 5.07 -10.66 -14.39
CA ALA A 109 5.44 -12.01 -13.97
C ALA A 109 6.80 -12.46 -14.57
N THR A 110 7.33 -11.75 -15.55
CA THR A 110 8.53 -12.15 -16.31
C THR A 110 9.64 -11.10 -16.23
N ASP A 111 9.75 -10.20 -17.22
CA ASP A 111 10.82 -9.22 -17.34
C ASP A 111 10.85 -8.23 -16.18
N ILE A 112 9.72 -7.63 -15.83
CA ILE A 112 9.62 -6.68 -14.71
C ILE A 112 10.00 -7.35 -13.39
N HIS A 113 9.55 -8.58 -13.16
CA HIS A 113 9.93 -9.35 -11.97
C HIS A 113 11.44 -9.62 -11.90
N SER A 114 12.07 -9.92 -13.03
CA SER A 114 13.52 -10.10 -13.12
C SER A 114 14.29 -8.82 -12.77
N MET A 115 13.86 -7.68 -13.33
CA MET A 115 14.42 -6.35 -13.01
C MET A 115 14.29 -6.02 -11.52
N GLY A 116 13.12 -6.28 -10.92
CA GLY A 116 12.89 -6.07 -9.48
C GLY A 116 13.76 -6.95 -8.59
N LYS A 117 14.00 -8.20 -8.98
CA LYS A 117 14.95 -9.09 -8.29
C LYS A 117 16.38 -8.59 -8.36
N GLU A 118 16.80 -8.08 -9.52
CA GLU A 118 18.13 -7.47 -9.66
C GLU A 118 18.29 -6.29 -8.70
N CYS A 119 17.28 -5.42 -8.59
CA CYS A 119 17.29 -4.28 -7.65
C CYS A 119 17.46 -4.71 -6.18
N GLU A 120 16.84 -5.84 -5.76
CA GLU A 120 17.00 -6.36 -4.40
C GLU A 120 18.42 -6.88 -4.14
N VAL A 121 19.01 -7.57 -5.11
CA VAL A 121 20.34 -8.17 -4.99
C VAL A 121 21.45 -7.12 -5.15
N GLN A 122 21.20 -6.07 -5.93
CA GLN A 122 22.16 -5.00 -6.22
C GLN A 122 21.58 -3.64 -5.79
N PRO A 123 21.45 -3.39 -4.47
CA PRO A 123 20.93 -2.13 -3.97
C PRO A 123 21.84 -0.95 -4.33
N PRO A 124 21.33 0.30 -4.35
CA PRO A 124 22.10 1.48 -4.70
C PRO A 124 23.30 1.68 -3.79
N ARG A 125 24.39 2.17 -4.38
CA ARG A 125 25.63 2.51 -3.69
C ARG A 125 25.97 3.98 -3.94
N LEU A 126 26.61 4.61 -2.97
CA LEU A 126 27.08 5.99 -3.07
C LEU A 126 28.59 6.01 -3.19
N GLU A 127 29.07 6.64 -4.25
CA GLU A 127 30.46 7.02 -4.45
C GLU A 127 30.59 8.50 -4.06
N TYR A 128 31.27 8.76 -2.95
CA TYR A 128 31.39 10.10 -2.39
C TYR A 128 32.40 10.95 -3.14
N PHE A 129 33.55 10.36 -3.47
CA PHE A 129 34.70 11.03 -4.08
C PHE A 129 35.20 10.22 -5.27
N ASP A 130 35.71 10.92 -6.27
CA ASP A 130 36.47 10.30 -7.35
C ASP A 130 37.87 9.85 -6.89
N ALA A 131 38.61 9.22 -7.80
CA ALA A 131 39.97 8.74 -7.52
C ALA A 131 40.96 9.87 -7.19
N TRP A 132 40.62 11.12 -7.46
CA TRP A 132 41.45 12.28 -7.23
C TRP A 132 41.02 13.12 -6.03
N GLY A 133 40.04 12.65 -5.26
CA GLY A 133 39.53 13.28 -4.05
C GLY A 133 38.51 14.39 -4.29
N GLN A 134 37.98 14.55 -5.51
CA GLN A 134 36.87 15.47 -5.76
C GLN A 134 35.56 14.82 -5.34
N ARG A 135 34.71 15.59 -4.67
CA ARG A 135 33.39 15.13 -4.26
C ARG A 135 32.47 15.02 -5.47
N VAL A 136 31.94 13.84 -5.72
CA VAL A 136 31.06 13.54 -6.86
C VAL A 136 29.63 13.15 -6.44
N ASP A 137 29.45 12.61 -5.25
CA ASP A 137 28.17 12.16 -4.69
C ASP A 137 27.34 11.38 -5.74
N ASN A 138 27.97 10.40 -6.39
CA ASN A 138 27.38 9.62 -7.47
C ASN A 138 26.62 8.42 -6.92
N ILE A 139 25.30 8.35 -7.15
CA ILE A 139 24.47 7.20 -6.80
C ILE A 139 24.50 6.20 -7.95
N GLN A 140 25.10 5.05 -7.69
CA GLN A 140 25.16 3.93 -8.62
C GLN A 140 23.96 3.01 -8.38
N THR A 141 23.07 2.90 -9.36
CA THR A 141 21.93 1.98 -9.40
C THR A 141 22.19 0.87 -10.41
N CYS A 142 21.58 -0.31 -10.20
CA CYS A 142 21.67 -1.45 -11.11
C CYS A 142 20.94 -1.18 -12.45
N GLN A 143 21.14 -2.05 -13.44
CA GLN A 143 20.50 -1.90 -14.73
C GLN A 143 18.98 -2.09 -14.63
N GLY A 144 18.51 -3.04 -13.80
CA GLY A 144 17.10 -3.27 -13.58
C GLY A 144 16.36 -2.02 -13.08
N TRP A 145 16.98 -1.22 -12.19
CA TRP A 145 16.39 0.04 -11.71
C TRP A 145 16.21 1.06 -12.85
N LYS A 146 17.20 1.18 -13.74
CA LYS A 146 17.13 2.08 -14.91
C LYS A 146 16.08 1.61 -15.92
N GLN A 147 15.98 0.29 -16.15
CA GLN A 147 14.97 -0.28 -17.04
C GLN A 147 13.55 -0.13 -16.48
N LEU A 148 13.37 -0.17 -15.15
CA LEU A 148 12.07 0.08 -14.52
C LEU A 148 11.60 1.52 -14.69
N HIS A 149 12.52 2.48 -14.83
CA HIS A 149 12.21 3.84 -15.27
C HIS A 149 11.59 3.83 -16.67
N ASP A 150 12.24 3.16 -17.62
CA ASP A 150 11.77 3.10 -19.00
C ASP A 150 10.41 2.40 -19.10
N VAL A 151 10.25 1.26 -18.41
CA VAL A 151 8.97 0.55 -18.28
C VAL A 151 7.87 1.46 -17.73
N ALA A 152 8.16 2.27 -16.72
CA ALA A 152 7.16 3.15 -16.12
C ALA A 152 6.63 4.21 -17.11
N ALA A 153 7.51 4.75 -17.96
CA ALA A 153 7.15 5.67 -19.02
C ALA A 153 6.34 4.96 -20.13
N GLU A 154 6.90 3.91 -20.71
CA GLU A 154 6.28 3.17 -21.83
C GLU A 154 4.89 2.64 -21.50
N GLU A 155 4.74 2.04 -20.31
CA GLU A 155 3.48 1.50 -19.81
C GLU A 155 2.50 2.57 -19.31
N GLY A 156 2.92 3.83 -19.31
CA GLY A 156 2.11 4.97 -18.91
C GLY A 156 1.65 4.93 -17.46
N LEU A 157 2.47 4.38 -16.55
CA LEU A 157 2.07 4.19 -15.14
C LEU A 157 1.71 5.49 -14.43
N ILE A 158 2.16 6.63 -14.93
CA ILE A 158 1.76 7.97 -14.47
C ILE A 158 0.80 8.62 -15.48
N SER A 159 1.15 8.64 -16.75
CA SER A 159 0.45 9.40 -17.78
C SER A 159 -1.03 9.02 -17.94
N ILE A 160 -1.40 7.73 -17.78
CA ILE A 160 -2.79 7.25 -17.89
C ILE A 160 -3.77 8.11 -17.09
N ALA A 161 -3.41 8.49 -15.86
CA ALA A 161 -4.27 9.30 -15.00
C ALA A 161 -4.44 10.74 -15.49
N PHE A 162 -3.43 11.31 -16.14
CA PHE A 162 -3.42 12.70 -16.59
C PHE A 162 -3.87 12.86 -18.04
N GLU A 163 -3.70 11.85 -18.88
CA GLU A 163 -4.29 11.78 -20.23
C GLU A 163 -5.82 11.75 -20.19
N ARG A 164 -6.40 11.16 -19.16
CA ARG A 164 -7.85 11.04 -18.95
C ARG A 164 -8.61 10.50 -20.16
N LYS A 165 -7.96 9.64 -20.97
CA LYS A 165 -8.56 9.04 -22.16
C LYS A 165 -9.90 8.36 -21.85
N TYR A 166 -10.02 7.78 -20.65
CA TYR A 166 -11.23 7.10 -20.17
C TYR A 166 -11.95 7.93 -19.10
N ALA A 167 -11.82 9.24 -19.11
CA ALA A 167 -12.41 10.16 -18.14
C ALA A 167 -12.16 9.68 -16.68
N GLN A 168 -13.21 9.63 -15.87
CA GLN A 168 -13.13 9.24 -14.45
C GLN A 168 -12.58 7.83 -14.19
N TRP A 169 -12.62 6.94 -15.17
CA TRP A 169 -12.12 5.57 -15.06
C TRP A 169 -10.60 5.44 -15.31
N SER A 170 -9.95 6.50 -15.79
CA SER A 170 -8.49 6.47 -16.04
C SER A 170 -7.69 6.18 -14.76
N ARG A 171 -8.12 6.70 -13.60
CA ARG A 171 -7.48 6.38 -12.32
C ARG A 171 -7.67 4.92 -11.91
N LEU A 172 -8.82 4.32 -12.19
CA LEU A 172 -9.03 2.89 -11.92
C LEU A 172 -8.15 2.02 -12.82
N TYR A 173 -8.01 2.38 -14.10
CA TYR A 173 -7.10 1.69 -15.03
C TYR A 173 -5.64 1.79 -14.56
N GLN A 174 -5.18 2.98 -14.21
CA GLN A 174 -3.86 3.18 -13.63
C GLN A 174 -3.66 2.34 -12.36
N ALA A 175 -4.65 2.36 -11.45
CA ALA A 175 -4.61 1.60 -10.21
C ALA A 175 -4.48 0.08 -10.45
N ALA A 176 -5.17 -0.46 -11.46
CA ALA A 176 -5.07 -1.87 -11.84
C ALA A 176 -3.65 -2.22 -12.33
N LYS A 177 -3.03 -1.36 -13.15
CA LYS A 177 -1.63 -1.55 -13.57
C LYS A 177 -0.68 -1.46 -12.37
N LEU A 178 -0.78 -0.43 -11.55
CA LEU A 178 0.08 -0.24 -10.37
C LEU A 178 -0.07 -1.37 -9.34
N PHE A 179 -1.30 -1.87 -9.15
CA PHE A 179 -1.58 -3.01 -8.26
C PHE A 179 -0.80 -4.27 -8.66
N MET A 180 -0.73 -4.56 -9.95
CA MET A 180 0.07 -5.66 -10.48
C MET A 180 1.57 -5.36 -10.44
N PHE A 181 1.97 -4.11 -10.74
CA PHE A 181 3.36 -3.67 -10.86
C PHE A 181 4.11 -3.65 -9.53
N CYS A 182 3.50 -3.07 -8.47
CA CYS A 182 4.18 -2.79 -7.20
C CYS A 182 4.98 -3.98 -6.64
N PRO A 183 4.43 -5.21 -6.57
CA PRO A 183 5.14 -6.35 -5.99
C PRO A 183 6.30 -6.88 -6.85
N SER A 184 6.40 -6.48 -8.12
CA SER A 184 7.47 -6.88 -9.05
C SER A 184 8.48 -5.77 -9.32
N SER A 185 8.20 -4.55 -8.89
CA SER A 185 8.88 -3.32 -9.32
C SER A 185 10.21 -3.03 -8.63
N GLY A 186 10.71 -3.90 -7.74
CA GLY A 186 11.89 -3.56 -6.95
C GLY A 186 11.78 -2.19 -6.26
N LEU A 187 10.58 -1.87 -5.75
CA LEU A 187 10.24 -0.56 -5.14
C LEU A 187 10.27 0.65 -6.09
N TYR A 188 10.37 0.47 -7.42
CA TYR A 188 10.25 1.61 -8.36
C TYR A 188 8.87 2.31 -8.25
N SER A 189 7.88 1.63 -7.66
CA SER A 189 6.59 2.24 -7.29
C SER A 189 6.71 3.44 -6.33
N CYS A 190 7.79 3.57 -5.55
CA CYS A 190 7.99 4.70 -4.64
C CYS A 190 8.28 6.02 -5.40
N PRO A 191 9.30 6.13 -6.28
CA PRO A 191 9.46 7.34 -7.10
C PRO A 191 8.22 7.64 -7.94
N LEU A 192 7.49 6.62 -8.45
CA LEU A 192 6.25 6.84 -9.19
C LEU A 192 5.15 7.48 -8.34
N ALA A 193 5.00 7.09 -7.07
CA ALA A 193 4.05 7.72 -6.15
C ALA A 193 4.31 9.22 -5.97
N MET A 194 5.58 9.59 -5.81
CA MET A 194 6.00 10.99 -5.67
C MET A 194 5.87 11.74 -6.99
N THR A 195 6.14 11.10 -8.13
CA THR A 195 6.00 11.66 -9.47
C THR A 195 4.54 11.98 -9.79
N ASP A 196 3.62 11.03 -9.52
CA ASP A 196 2.17 11.24 -9.68
C ASP A 196 1.68 12.38 -8.76
N GLY A 197 2.13 12.38 -7.49
CA GLY A 197 1.81 13.45 -6.55
C GLY A 197 2.35 14.82 -6.98
N ALA A 198 3.56 14.88 -7.55
CA ALA A 198 4.14 16.11 -8.05
C ALA A 198 3.38 16.64 -9.27
N ALA A 199 3.08 15.77 -10.25
CA ALA A 199 2.26 16.14 -11.41
C ALA A 199 0.89 16.66 -10.99
N LYS A 200 0.23 16.00 -10.03
CA LYS A 200 -1.06 16.44 -9.47
C LYS A 200 -0.95 17.81 -8.80
N THR A 201 0.08 18.04 -8.02
CA THR A 201 0.29 19.32 -7.32
C THR A 201 0.49 20.46 -8.31
N VAL A 202 1.29 20.26 -9.37
CA VAL A 202 1.49 21.26 -10.42
C VAL A 202 0.19 21.55 -11.17
N GLU A 203 -0.61 20.51 -11.47
CA GLU A 203 -1.91 20.64 -12.14
C GLU A 203 -2.90 21.47 -11.30
N VAL A 204 -3.11 21.09 -10.02
CA VAL A 204 -4.07 21.74 -9.13
C VAL A 204 -3.68 23.19 -8.82
N ALA A 205 -2.39 23.48 -8.73
CA ALA A 205 -1.91 24.84 -8.58
C ALA A 205 -2.12 25.72 -9.82
N GLY A 206 -2.67 25.15 -10.93
CA GLY A 206 -2.93 25.87 -12.17
C GLY A 206 -1.67 26.25 -12.95
N LEU A 207 -0.53 25.71 -12.58
CA LEU A 207 0.78 26.05 -13.14
C LEU A 207 1.07 25.41 -14.51
N THR A 208 0.12 24.60 -15.03
CA THR A 208 0.19 23.98 -16.35
C THR A 208 -0.30 24.88 -17.48
N LYS A 209 -0.99 26.00 -17.15
CA LYS A 209 -1.72 26.84 -18.14
C LYS A 209 -0.87 27.95 -18.76
N GLN A 210 0.31 28.23 -18.21
CA GLN A 210 1.20 29.28 -18.73
C GLN A 210 2.59 28.70 -19.05
N PRO A 211 3.26 29.18 -20.10
CA PRO A 211 4.64 28.77 -20.38
C PRO A 211 5.54 29.08 -19.19
N SER A 212 6.04 28.04 -18.56
CA SER A 212 6.88 28.15 -17.37
C SER A 212 7.71 26.87 -17.20
N MET A 213 8.74 26.95 -16.38
CA MET A 213 9.53 25.76 -15.98
C MET A 213 8.64 24.67 -15.36
N LEU A 214 7.58 25.03 -14.65
CA LEU A 214 6.68 24.08 -14.01
C LEU A 214 5.76 23.40 -15.03
N GLN A 215 5.32 24.11 -16.07
CA GLN A 215 4.62 23.49 -17.19
C GLN A 215 5.52 22.50 -17.94
N ASP A 216 6.78 22.86 -18.15
CA ASP A 216 7.76 21.98 -18.79
C ASP A 216 7.99 20.73 -17.94
N ALA A 217 8.24 20.91 -16.64
CA ALA A 217 8.37 19.80 -15.70
C ALA A 217 7.11 18.90 -15.71
N TYR A 218 5.92 19.47 -15.73
CA TYR A 218 4.67 18.69 -15.79
C TYR A 218 4.64 17.79 -17.03
N LYS A 219 5.00 18.31 -18.22
CA LYS A 219 5.04 17.51 -19.45
C LYS A 219 6.01 16.33 -19.34
N HIS A 220 7.15 16.55 -18.68
CA HIS A 220 8.13 15.49 -18.43
C HIS A 220 7.62 14.46 -17.41
N LEU A 221 6.98 14.88 -16.32
CA LEU A 221 6.43 13.98 -15.30
C LEU A 221 5.36 13.02 -15.83
N ILE A 222 4.63 13.42 -16.88
CA ILE A 222 3.58 12.62 -17.50
C ILE A 222 3.97 12.05 -18.88
N SER A 223 5.27 12.09 -19.23
CA SER A 223 5.75 11.59 -20.51
C SER A 223 5.67 10.06 -20.61
N ARG A 224 5.35 9.57 -21.81
CA ARG A 224 5.46 8.14 -22.16
C ARG A 224 6.78 7.79 -22.84
N ASP A 225 7.59 8.79 -23.20
CA ASP A 225 8.90 8.58 -23.79
C ASP A 225 9.94 8.49 -22.66
N PRO A 226 10.63 7.34 -22.49
CA PRO A 226 11.66 7.17 -21.48
C PRO A 226 12.76 8.23 -21.50
N LYS A 227 13.08 8.78 -22.69
CA LYS A 227 14.12 9.81 -22.84
C LYS A 227 13.72 11.16 -22.27
N THR A 228 12.43 11.40 -22.14
CA THR A 228 11.87 12.68 -21.65
C THR A 228 11.11 12.54 -20.34
N PHE A 229 10.87 11.32 -19.87
CA PHE A 229 10.20 11.06 -18.61
C PHE A 229 11.09 11.46 -17.43
N TRP A 230 10.52 12.23 -16.49
CA TRP A 230 11.17 12.61 -15.25
C TRP A 230 10.48 12.00 -14.05
N THR A 231 11.27 11.69 -13.04
CA THR A 231 10.78 11.30 -11.72
C THR A 231 10.92 12.44 -10.72
N SER A 232 10.10 12.39 -9.66
CA SER A 232 10.12 13.37 -8.58
C SER A 232 10.44 12.73 -7.24
N GLY A 233 11.25 13.40 -6.44
CA GLY A 233 11.33 13.21 -5.01
C GLY A 233 10.25 14.00 -4.27
N GLN A 234 10.09 13.67 -2.97
CA GLN A 234 9.28 14.41 -1.99
C GLN A 234 10.10 14.53 -0.72
N TRP A 235 10.89 15.63 -0.61
CA TRP A 235 11.87 15.77 0.46
C TRP A 235 11.38 16.73 1.55
N MET A 236 10.46 16.24 2.39
CA MET A 236 9.82 17.06 3.45
C MET A 236 10.46 16.86 4.81
N THR A 237 10.76 15.61 5.16
CA THR A 237 11.25 15.24 6.50
C THR A 237 12.64 15.80 6.76
N GLU A 238 12.82 16.38 7.95
CA GLU A 238 14.09 16.86 8.47
C GLU A 238 14.45 16.16 9.80
N ARG A 239 15.59 16.48 10.40
CA ARG A 239 16.07 15.82 11.63
C ARG A 239 15.10 15.90 12.80
N LYS A 240 14.39 17.03 12.97
CA LYS A 240 13.41 17.23 14.05
C LYS A 240 12.11 16.47 13.87
N GLY A 241 11.77 16.03 12.66
CA GLY A 241 10.59 15.26 12.42
C GLY A 241 10.03 15.35 11.00
N GLY A 242 9.07 14.45 10.71
CA GLY A 242 8.39 14.36 9.43
C GLY A 242 6.92 14.76 9.51
N SER A 243 6.18 14.22 10.49
CA SER A 243 4.73 14.49 10.62
C SER A 243 4.43 15.88 11.18
N ASP A 244 5.27 16.40 12.09
CA ASP A 244 5.18 17.76 12.62
C ASP A 244 6.01 18.73 11.77
N VAL A 245 5.57 18.97 10.53
CA VAL A 245 6.26 19.91 9.63
C VAL A 245 6.26 21.33 10.16
N ALA A 246 5.28 21.71 11.00
CA ALA A 246 5.16 23.04 11.58
C ALA A 246 6.35 23.41 12.46
N ASN A 247 6.83 22.47 13.26
CA ASN A 247 7.94 22.67 14.20
C ASN A 247 9.23 21.97 13.73
N GLY A 248 9.10 20.96 12.86
CA GLY A 248 10.19 20.12 12.40
C GLY A 248 10.95 20.67 11.19
N THR A 249 10.38 21.59 10.40
CA THR A 249 11.05 22.16 9.22
C THR A 249 11.92 23.33 9.60
N GLU A 250 13.24 23.19 9.40
CA GLU A 250 14.28 24.20 9.67
C GLU A 250 14.91 24.77 8.41
N THR A 251 14.71 24.13 7.25
CA THR A 251 15.25 24.61 5.96
C THR A 251 14.79 26.04 5.70
N ILE A 252 15.75 26.90 5.39
CA ILE A 252 15.56 28.31 5.07
C ILE A 252 15.62 28.51 3.56
N ALA A 253 14.72 29.34 3.03
CA ALA A 253 14.68 29.79 1.64
C ALA A 253 15.05 31.26 1.57
N VAL A 254 16.24 31.56 1.01
CA VAL A 254 16.76 32.91 0.85
C VAL A 254 16.35 33.46 -0.52
N PRO A 255 15.58 34.56 -0.59
CA PRO A 255 15.14 35.17 -1.85
C PRO A 255 16.33 35.61 -2.73
N GLN A 256 16.20 35.49 -4.04
CA GLN A 256 17.21 35.95 -5.00
C GLN A 256 16.84 37.28 -5.70
N GLY A 257 15.77 37.93 -5.24
CA GLY A 257 15.39 39.29 -5.69
C GLY A 257 14.42 39.34 -6.90
N ASP A 258 14.13 38.20 -7.55
CA ASP A 258 13.19 38.11 -8.69
C ASP A 258 11.75 37.70 -8.27
N GLY A 259 11.52 37.52 -6.96
CA GLY A 259 10.24 37.13 -6.39
C GLY A 259 9.85 35.66 -6.57
N SER A 260 10.59 34.90 -7.37
CA SER A 260 10.27 33.50 -7.71
C SER A 260 11.39 32.51 -7.38
N THR A 261 12.63 32.96 -7.38
CA THR A 261 13.83 32.14 -7.22
C THR A 261 14.41 32.29 -5.81
N TYR A 262 14.81 31.17 -5.24
CA TYR A 262 15.32 31.09 -3.86
C TYR A 262 16.52 30.16 -3.79
N ARG A 263 17.39 30.36 -2.80
CA ARG A 263 18.41 29.40 -2.42
C ARG A 263 18.04 28.73 -1.11
N LEU A 264 18.02 27.38 -1.11
CA LEU A 264 17.63 26.58 0.05
C LEU A 264 18.87 26.16 0.84
N PHE A 265 18.77 26.33 2.18
CA PHE A 265 19.79 25.90 3.14
C PHE A 265 19.12 25.07 4.22
N GLY A 266 19.51 23.81 4.37
CA GLY A 266 18.91 22.92 5.36
C GLY A 266 19.34 21.47 5.24
N TYR A 267 18.83 20.61 6.12
CA TYR A 267 19.23 19.22 6.20
C TYR A 267 18.00 18.30 6.07
N LYS A 268 17.88 17.61 4.95
CA LYS A 268 16.80 16.67 4.69
C LYS A 268 17.20 15.27 5.14
N TRP A 269 16.24 14.51 5.74
CA TRP A 269 16.57 13.32 6.51
C TRP A 269 16.21 11.98 5.86
N PHE A 270 15.03 11.85 5.26
CA PHE A 270 14.55 10.68 4.53
C PHE A 270 14.21 11.06 3.10
N SER A 271 15.26 11.34 2.30
CA SER A 271 15.10 11.80 0.92
C SER A 271 15.12 10.60 -0.01
N SER A 272 13.96 9.97 -0.21
CA SER A 272 13.80 8.86 -1.15
C SER A 272 13.77 9.34 -2.60
N ALA A 273 14.08 8.44 -3.54
CA ALA A 273 14.35 8.77 -4.93
C ALA A 273 15.37 9.90 -5.03
N THR A 274 16.52 9.71 -4.39
CA THR A 274 17.62 10.70 -4.38
C THR A 274 18.19 10.92 -5.78
N ASP A 275 17.99 9.95 -6.67
CA ASP A 275 18.37 9.96 -8.09
C ASP A 275 17.32 10.60 -9.01
N ALA A 276 16.19 11.07 -8.49
CA ALA A 276 15.12 11.70 -9.27
C ALA A 276 15.57 13.01 -9.93
N ASP A 277 14.90 13.42 -11.01
CA ASP A 277 15.18 14.63 -11.79
C ASP A 277 14.81 15.91 -11.05
N ILE A 278 13.71 15.84 -10.30
CA ILE A 278 13.17 16.96 -9.53
C ILE A 278 12.77 16.52 -8.12
N THR A 279 12.50 17.48 -7.28
CA THR A 279 11.84 17.25 -5.98
C THR A 279 10.95 18.41 -5.59
N LEU A 280 9.87 18.09 -4.86
CA LEU A 280 9.09 19.07 -4.15
C LEU A 280 9.50 19.08 -2.67
N THR A 281 9.64 20.27 -2.09
CA THR A 281 10.09 20.41 -0.70
C THR A 281 9.45 21.61 -0.02
N LEU A 282 9.47 21.62 1.33
CA LEU A 282 9.05 22.75 2.15
C LEU A 282 10.25 23.48 2.73
N ALA A 283 10.17 24.80 2.81
CA ALA A 283 11.14 25.64 3.48
C ALA A 283 10.48 26.89 4.06
N ARG A 284 11.18 27.58 4.96
CA ARG A 284 10.78 28.86 5.54
C ARG A 284 11.43 30.00 4.77
N VAL A 285 10.62 30.90 4.24
CA VAL A 285 11.14 32.09 3.57
C VAL A 285 11.80 33.00 4.61
N GLN A 286 13.03 33.43 4.33
CA GLN A 286 13.76 34.38 5.15
C GLN A 286 13.28 35.81 4.87
N ASN A 287 12.91 36.52 5.94
CA ASN A 287 12.57 37.93 5.91
C ASN A 287 13.83 38.79 5.66
N PRO A 288 13.69 40.07 5.24
CA PRO A 288 14.82 40.98 5.07
C PRO A 288 15.67 41.20 6.33
N ASP A 289 15.09 41.02 7.49
CA ASP A 289 15.76 41.14 8.81
C ASP A 289 16.49 39.85 9.23
N GLY A 290 16.48 38.82 8.37
CA GLY A 290 17.09 37.50 8.64
C GLY A 290 16.23 36.53 9.43
N THR A 291 15.06 36.95 9.91
CA THR A 291 14.12 36.08 10.66
C THR A 291 13.29 35.18 9.75
N THR A 292 12.60 34.20 10.32
CA THR A 292 11.61 33.35 9.63
C THR A 292 10.33 33.23 10.44
N GLN A 293 9.18 33.10 9.76
CA GLN A 293 7.91 32.91 10.42
C GLN A 293 7.78 31.47 10.97
N PRO A 294 7.42 31.28 12.28
CA PRO A 294 7.21 29.95 12.86
C PRO A 294 5.87 29.33 12.43
N GLY A 295 5.70 28.04 12.76
CA GLY A 295 4.47 27.28 12.50
C GLY A 295 4.23 27.00 11.02
N THR A 296 3.01 26.54 10.69
CA THR A 296 2.62 26.20 9.31
C THR A 296 2.54 27.41 8.38
N LYS A 297 2.25 28.60 8.93
CA LYS A 297 2.18 29.86 8.18
C LYS A 297 3.53 30.34 7.67
N GLY A 298 4.64 29.82 8.21
CA GLY A 298 5.98 30.11 7.71
C GLY A 298 6.45 29.17 6.57
N LEU A 299 5.66 28.13 6.25
CA LEU A 299 6.07 27.12 5.28
C LEU A 299 5.57 27.42 3.88
N THR A 300 6.50 27.45 2.94
CA THR A 300 6.26 27.67 1.52
C THR A 300 6.74 26.44 0.75
N MET A 301 6.05 26.09 -0.31
CA MET A 301 6.40 24.96 -1.17
C MET A 301 7.31 25.38 -2.32
N PHE A 302 8.34 24.59 -2.54
CA PHE A 302 9.35 24.83 -3.57
C PHE A 302 9.50 23.64 -4.50
N PHE A 303 9.68 23.93 -5.77
CA PHE A 303 10.15 23.04 -6.81
C PHE A 303 11.68 23.19 -6.93
N MET A 304 12.40 22.09 -7.04
CA MET A 304 13.84 22.08 -7.18
C MET A 304 14.27 21.02 -8.19
N ARG A 305 15.10 21.37 -9.17
CA ARG A 305 15.82 20.38 -9.95
C ARG A 305 16.95 19.81 -9.10
N THR A 306 17.15 18.51 -9.13
CA THR A 306 18.22 17.86 -8.35
C THR A 306 19.59 18.08 -8.96
N ARG A 307 19.65 18.31 -10.29
CA ARG A 307 20.86 18.56 -11.04
C ARG A 307 20.79 19.83 -11.88
N ASN A 308 21.93 20.44 -12.06
CA ASN A 308 22.16 21.53 -12.98
C ASN A 308 22.19 21.02 -14.44
N LYS A 309 22.21 21.95 -15.41
CA LYS A 309 22.27 21.61 -16.84
C LYS A 309 23.55 20.85 -17.27
N ASP A 310 24.63 21.03 -16.53
CA ASP A 310 25.93 20.35 -16.75
C ASP A 310 25.98 18.94 -16.11
N GLY A 311 24.87 18.50 -15.46
CA GLY A 311 24.78 17.21 -14.79
C GLY A 311 25.28 17.19 -13.35
N THR A 312 25.87 18.27 -12.85
CA THR A 312 26.31 18.38 -11.44
C THR A 312 25.11 18.50 -10.51
N LEU A 313 25.24 18.08 -9.24
CA LEU A 313 24.21 18.26 -8.24
C LEU A 313 23.98 19.76 -7.98
N ASN A 314 22.72 20.15 -7.81
CA ASN A 314 22.28 21.52 -7.57
C ASN A 314 22.60 21.98 -6.13
N ASN A 315 23.87 22.11 -5.80
CA ASN A 315 24.34 22.43 -4.45
C ASN A 315 23.73 21.53 -3.37
N ILE A 316 23.62 20.26 -3.68
CA ILE A 316 23.17 19.19 -2.79
C ILE A 316 24.37 18.33 -2.46
N GLU A 317 24.62 18.10 -1.18
CA GLU A 317 25.61 17.14 -0.72
C GLU A 317 24.92 15.91 -0.14
N ILE A 318 25.24 14.73 -0.67
CA ILE A 318 24.69 13.47 -0.16
C ILE A 318 25.56 13.02 1.01
N GLN A 319 25.00 13.10 2.22
CA GLN A 319 25.74 12.77 3.44
C GLN A 319 25.90 11.26 3.62
N ARG A 320 24.86 10.51 3.31
CA ARG A 320 24.88 9.03 3.23
C ARG A 320 23.57 8.47 2.65
N LEU A 321 23.62 7.24 2.15
CA LEU A 321 22.42 6.41 1.95
C LEU A 321 22.04 5.71 3.25
N LYS A 322 20.73 5.62 3.52
CA LYS A 322 20.18 4.97 4.72
C LYS A 322 20.29 3.44 4.61
N ASN A 323 20.82 2.80 5.64
CA ASN A 323 20.68 1.35 5.81
C ASN A 323 19.29 1.05 6.38
N LYS A 324 18.48 0.27 5.66
CA LYS A 324 17.04 0.09 5.93
C LYS A 324 16.69 -1.38 6.12
N LEU A 325 15.61 -1.66 6.88
CA LEU A 325 15.07 -3.00 7.04
C LEU A 325 14.63 -3.59 5.69
N GLY A 326 13.77 -2.87 4.98
CA GLY A 326 13.28 -3.12 3.63
C GLY A 326 13.48 -1.91 2.74
N THR A 327 12.87 -1.92 1.55
CA THR A 327 13.03 -0.85 0.54
C THR A 327 14.50 -0.58 0.19
N ARG A 328 15.33 -1.63 0.25
CA ARG A 328 16.78 -1.53 0.04
C ARG A 328 17.13 -1.12 -1.38
N GLN A 329 16.28 -1.46 -2.32
CA GLN A 329 16.37 -1.18 -3.74
C GLN A 329 16.31 0.33 -4.05
N LEU A 330 15.62 1.09 -3.21
CA LEU A 330 15.36 2.51 -3.35
C LEU A 330 16.46 3.35 -2.71
N PRO A 331 17.16 4.26 -3.42
CA PRO A 331 18.08 5.20 -2.79
C PRO A 331 17.30 6.16 -1.89
N THR A 332 17.66 6.17 -0.61
CA THR A 332 17.11 7.09 0.40
C THR A 332 18.26 7.71 1.17
N ALA A 333 18.42 9.02 1.10
CA ALA A 333 19.58 9.72 1.61
C ALA A 333 19.29 10.71 2.74
N GLU A 334 20.34 11.08 3.44
CA GLU A 334 20.49 12.32 4.18
C GLU A 334 21.15 13.35 3.28
N LEU A 335 20.54 14.52 3.14
CA LEU A 335 21.00 15.56 2.22
C LEU A 335 21.24 16.87 2.94
N LEU A 336 22.39 17.49 2.69
CA LEU A 336 22.66 18.89 3.00
C LEU A 336 22.35 19.72 1.77
N LEU A 337 21.41 20.64 1.88
CA LEU A 337 21.15 21.69 0.91
C LEU A 337 22.01 22.90 1.27
N HIS A 338 22.96 23.25 0.39
CA HIS A 338 23.91 24.33 0.64
C HIS A 338 23.80 25.42 -0.43
N GLY A 339 22.65 26.08 -0.46
CA GLY A 339 22.32 27.08 -1.47
C GLY A 339 21.72 26.47 -2.74
N SER A 340 20.99 25.37 -2.63
CA SER A 340 20.30 24.72 -3.74
C SER A 340 19.28 25.65 -4.38
N LEU A 341 19.34 25.83 -5.69
CA LEU A 341 18.43 26.70 -6.43
C LEU A 341 17.04 26.07 -6.52
N ALA A 342 16.03 26.82 -6.11
CA ALA A 342 14.64 26.38 -6.08
C ALA A 342 13.68 27.47 -6.54
N HIS A 343 12.48 27.06 -6.98
CA HIS A 343 11.44 27.97 -7.44
C HIS A 343 10.20 27.85 -6.57
N LYS A 344 9.64 28.98 -6.18
CA LYS A 344 8.44 29.05 -5.35
C LYS A 344 7.23 28.51 -6.13
N MET A 345 6.49 27.53 -5.55
CA MET A 345 5.28 26.94 -6.12
C MET A 345 4.00 27.42 -5.47
N SER A 346 4.04 27.73 -4.19
CA SER A 346 2.87 28.23 -3.45
C SER A 346 3.08 29.69 -3.06
N GLU A 347 2.00 30.39 -2.74
CA GLU A 347 2.11 31.63 -1.97
C GLU A 347 2.84 31.38 -0.65
N GLU A 348 3.48 32.40 -0.11
CA GLU A 348 4.18 32.30 1.16
C GLU A 348 3.23 31.90 2.28
N GLY A 349 3.63 30.96 3.13
CA GLY A 349 2.80 30.40 4.18
C GLY A 349 1.68 29.45 3.71
N ARG A 350 1.61 29.13 2.40
CA ARG A 350 0.61 28.21 1.84
C ARG A 350 1.20 26.85 1.44
N GLY A 351 2.41 26.55 1.86
CA GLY A 351 3.07 25.29 1.52
C GLY A 351 2.33 24.05 2.02
N VAL A 352 1.81 24.07 3.25
CA VAL A 352 1.07 22.92 3.82
C VAL A 352 -0.25 22.64 3.09
N PRO A 353 -1.11 23.62 2.78
CA PRO A 353 -2.26 23.38 1.92
C PRO A 353 -1.87 22.83 0.53
N CYS A 354 -0.82 23.38 -0.09
CA CYS A 354 -0.37 22.95 -1.43
C CYS A 354 0.09 21.49 -1.47
N ILE A 355 0.76 20.99 -0.41
CA ILE A 355 1.24 19.61 -0.36
C ILE A 355 0.12 18.59 -0.09
N SER A 356 -1.07 19.01 0.31
CA SER A 356 -2.16 18.09 0.65
C SER A 356 -2.59 17.22 -0.53
N ASP A 357 -2.55 17.75 -1.75
CA ASP A 357 -2.88 17.02 -2.96
C ASP A 357 -1.85 15.93 -3.25
N MET A 358 -0.57 16.25 -3.09
CA MET A 358 0.51 15.26 -3.18
C MET A 358 0.33 14.13 -2.16
N LEU A 359 0.02 14.47 -0.89
CA LEU A 359 -0.20 13.46 0.16
C LEU A 359 -1.42 12.58 -0.10
N THR A 360 -2.46 13.10 -0.75
CA THR A 360 -3.62 12.31 -1.15
C THR A 360 -3.21 11.22 -2.15
N VAL A 361 -2.44 11.58 -3.17
CA VAL A 361 -1.97 10.66 -4.20
C VAL A 361 -0.97 9.64 -3.62
N THR A 362 0.02 10.08 -2.83
CA THR A 362 1.02 9.16 -2.27
C THR A 362 0.42 8.18 -1.25
N ARG A 363 -0.59 8.59 -0.48
CA ARG A 363 -1.36 7.69 0.39
C ARG A 363 -2.19 6.68 -0.40
N PHE A 364 -2.76 7.08 -1.52
CA PHE A 364 -3.43 6.18 -2.45
C PHE A 364 -2.45 5.13 -3.01
N HIS A 365 -1.29 5.53 -3.51
CA HIS A 365 -0.24 4.61 -3.96
C HIS A 365 0.23 3.65 -2.84
N ASN A 366 0.30 4.13 -1.61
CA ASN A 366 0.59 3.27 -0.46
C ASN A 366 -0.45 2.16 -0.27
N SER A 367 -1.74 2.48 -0.44
CA SER A 367 -2.81 1.48 -0.37
C SER A 367 -2.74 0.48 -1.53
N ILE A 368 -2.41 0.94 -2.74
CA ILE A 368 -2.17 0.07 -3.91
C ILE A 368 -1.02 -0.91 -3.61
N SER A 369 0.10 -0.40 -3.11
CA SER A 369 1.26 -1.23 -2.77
C SER A 369 0.92 -2.27 -1.71
N ALA A 370 0.17 -1.89 -0.68
CA ALA A 370 -0.29 -2.80 0.37
C ALA A 370 -1.15 -3.94 -0.20
N ALA A 371 -2.18 -3.60 -0.98
CA ALA A 371 -3.08 -4.58 -1.60
C ALA A 371 -2.33 -5.48 -2.60
N GLY A 372 -1.41 -4.90 -3.40
CA GLY A 372 -0.60 -5.63 -4.37
C GLY A 372 0.35 -6.65 -3.71
N ILE A 373 1.04 -6.26 -2.63
CA ILE A 373 1.91 -7.17 -1.87
C ILE A 373 1.09 -8.32 -1.26
N MET A 374 -0.08 -8.03 -0.69
CA MET A 374 -0.98 -9.06 -0.16
C MET A 374 -1.42 -10.03 -1.25
N ARG A 375 -1.80 -9.54 -2.43
CA ARG A 375 -2.16 -10.39 -3.58
C ARG A 375 -0.99 -11.25 -4.04
N ARG A 376 0.22 -10.69 -4.06
CA ARG A 376 1.42 -11.43 -4.46
C ARG A 376 1.69 -12.62 -3.55
N ILE A 377 1.72 -12.42 -2.23
CA ILE A 377 1.99 -13.51 -1.28
C ILE A 377 0.88 -14.57 -1.35
N MET A 378 -0.39 -14.15 -1.51
CA MET A 378 -1.52 -15.06 -1.70
C MET A 378 -1.37 -15.90 -2.98
N THR A 379 -1.03 -15.28 -4.11
CA THR A 379 -0.85 -15.99 -5.39
C THR A 379 0.26 -17.04 -5.29
N LEU A 380 1.37 -16.71 -4.66
CA LEU A 380 2.49 -17.63 -4.44
C LEU A 380 2.09 -18.76 -3.48
N ALA A 381 1.39 -18.47 -2.38
CA ALA A 381 0.92 -19.47 -1.43
C ALA A 381 -0.09 -20.43 -2.06
N GLN A 382 -1.01 -19.93 -2.88
CA GLN A 382 -1.98 -20.75 -3.63
C GLN A 382 -1.27 -21.72 -4.58
N ASP A 383 -0.29 -21.25 -5.37
CA ASP A 383 0.44 -22.13 -6.28
C ASP A 383 1.32 -23.15 -5.52
N TYR A 384 1.89 -22.75 -4.37
CA TYR A 384 2.68 -23.64 -3.52
C TYR A 384 1.83 -24.78 -2.92
N CYS A 385 0.57 -24.51 -2.55
CA CYS A 385 -0.33 -25.51 -1.96
C CYS A 385 -0.57 -26.73 -2.85
N VAL A 386 -0.55 -26.57 -4.17
CA VAL A 386 -0.76 -27.66 -5.13
C VAL A 386 0.54 -28.37 -5.54
N ARG A 387 1.69 -27.89 -5.02
CA ARG A 387 3.03 -28.46 -5.31
C ARG A 387 3.64 -29.15 -4.10
N ARG A 388 3.47 -28.58 -2.91
CA ARG A 388 4.10 -29.06 -1.69
C ARG A 388 3.28 -30.15 -1.01
N SER A 389 3.90 -31.31 -0.84
CA SER A 389 3.35 -32.41 -0.05
C SER A 389 4.01 -32.48 1.32
N VAL A 390 3.20 -32.60 2.38
CA VAL A 390 3.61 -32.78 3.77
C VAL A 390 2.67 -33.76 4.46
N PHE A 391 3.18 -34.57 5.39
CA PHE A 391 2.37 -35.59 6.08
C PHE A 391 1.57 -36.49 5.11
N GLY A 392 2.18 -36.84 3.97
CA GLY A 392 1.63 -37.77 2.99
C GLY A 392 0.57 -37.20 2.04
N LYS A 393 0.28 -35.87 2.04
CA LYS A 393 -0.68 -35.23 1.15
C LYS A 393 -0.29 -33.79 0.82
N LEU A 394 -0.81 -33.26 -0.29
CA LEU A 394 -0.60 -31.87 -0.69
C LEU A 394 -1.15 -30.88 0.35
N LEU A 395 -0.53 -29.71 0.47
CA LEU A 395 -0.97 -28.64 1.38
C LEU A 395 -2.44 -28.26 1.15
N VAL A 396 -2.90 -28.23 -0.08
CA VAL A 396 -4.31 -27.96 -0.43
C VAL A 396 -5.30 -28.92 0.23
N ASN A 397 -4.86 -30.11 0.61
CA ASN A 397 -5.67 -31.14 1.27
C ASN A 397 -5.60 -31.10 2.81
N HIS A 398 -5.00 -30.03 3.38
CA HIS A 398 -4.96 -29.78 4.82
C HIS A 398 -5.98 -28.70 5.20
N PRO A 399 -7.15 -29.04 5.81
CA PRO A 399 -8.23 -28.09 6.05
C PRO A 399 -7.81 -26.88 6.89
N LEU A 400 -6.99 -27.06 7.93
CA LEU A 400 -6.50 -25.97 8.77
C LEU A 400 -5.62 -24.99 7.99
N HIS A 401 -4.71 -25.49 7.15
CA HIS A 401 -3.88 -24.65 6.28
C HIS A 401 -4.74 -23.84 5.30
N MET A 402 -5.73 -24.48 4.68
CA MET A 402 -6.67 -23.78 3.78
C MET A 402 -7.54 -22.78 4.50
N GLN A 403 -7.92 -23.01 5.78
CA GLN A 403 -8.62 -22.04 6.59
C GLN A 403 -7.79 -20.78 6.84
N THR A 404 -6.48 -20.94 7.12
CA THR A 404 -5.54 -19.82 7.29
C THR A 404 -5.45 -18.99 6.00
N LEU A 405 -5.20 -19.65 4.86
CA LEU A 405 -5.15 -18.94 3.57
C LEU A 405 -6.47 -18.26 3.22
N ALA A 406 -7.60 -18.85 3.56
CA ALA A 406 -8.91 -18.24 3.34
C ALA A 406 -9.11 -16.94 4.16
N ARG A 407 -8.58 -16.87 5.38
CA ARG A 407 -8.57 -15.62 6.18
C ARG A 407 -7.72 -14.55 5.50
N MET A 408 -6.52 -14.91 5.04
CA MET A 408 -5.64 -14.01 4.29
C MET A 408 -6.31 -13.51 3.00
N GLU A 409 -7.00 -14.38 2.27
CA GLU A 409 -7.73 -14.01 1.04
C GLU A 409 -8.84 -13.01 1.31
N VAL A 410 -9.61 -13.16 2.40
CA VAL A 410 -10.65 -12.20 2.80
C VAL A 410 -10.06 -10.82 3.07
N GLU A 411 -8.96 -10.75 3.83
CA GLU A 411 -8.25 -9.50 4.10
C GLU A 411 -7.68 -8.87 2.82
N THR A 412 -7.15 -9.69 1.91
CA THR A 412 -6.62 -9.22 0.62
C THR A 412 -7.70 -8.61 -0.26
N ARG A 413 -8.86 -9.26 -0.38
CA ARG A 413 -10.02 -8.72 -1.10
C ARG A 413 -10.55 -7.45 -0.47
N ALA A 414 -10.58 -7.38 0.84
CA ALA A 414 -10.99 -6.20 1.61
C ALA A 414 -10.09 -4.98 1.29
N ALA A 415 -8.78 -5.17 1.36
CA ALA A 415 -7.81 -4.14 1.02
C ALA A 415 -7.93 -3.69 -0.44
N PHE A 416 -8.10 -4.62 -1.35
CA PHE A 416 -8.31 -4.36 -2.78
C PHE A 416 -9.56 -3.51 -3.02
N LEU A 417 -10.72 -3.90 -2.47
CA LEU A 417 -11.97 -3.17 -2.64
C LEU A 417 -11.86 -1.72 -2.15
N LEU A 418 -11.30 -1.53 -0.95
CA LEU A 418 -11.11 -0.18 -0.39
C LEU A 418 -10.17 0.67 -1.23
N THR A 419 -9.09 0.08 -1.73
CA THR A 419 -8.11 0.78 -2.58
C THR A 419 -8.71 1.21 -3.92
N MET A 420 -9.46 0.32 -4.57
CA MET A 420 -10.09 0.60 -5.87
C MET A 420 -11.25 1.59 -5.75
N GLU A 421 -11.95 1.62 -4.62
CA GLU A 421 -12.94 2.66 -4.33
C GLU A 421 -12.30 4.04 -4.23
N VAL A 422 -11.15 4.16 -3.56
CA VAL A 422 -10.38 5.43 -3.54
C VAL A 422 -9.96 5.84 -4.95
N ALA A 423 -9.57 4.89 -5.81
CA ALA A 423 -9.24 5.16 -7.21
C ALA A 423 -10.43 5.75 -7.99
N LEU A 424 -11.63 5.18 -7.82
CA LEU A 424 -12.84 5.67 -8.46
C LEU A 424 -13.21 7.08 -7.99
N LEU A 425 -13.18 7.32 -6.68
CA LEU A 425 -13.48 8.64 -6.11
C LEU A 425 -12.47 9.70 -6.56
N LEU A 426 -11.18 9.35 -6.58
CA LEU A 426 -10.12 10.23 -7.05
C LEU A 426 -10.28 10.56 -8.54
N GLY A 427 -10.57 9.56 -9.37
CA GLY A 427 -10.83 9.76 -10.80
C GLY A 427 -12.02 10.67 -11.07
N LYS A 428 -13.12 10.53 -10.31
CA LYS A 428 -14.28 11.43 -10.39
C LYS A 428 -13.91 12.86 -10.02
N GLN A 429 -13.17 13.05 -8.91
CA GLN A 429 -12.73 14.36 -8.48
C GLN A 429 -11.85 15.05 -9.53
N GLU A 430 -10.93 14.31 -10.13
CA GLU A 430 -10.00 14.84 -11.15
C GLU A 430 -10.66 15.20 -12.46
N CYS A 431 -11.81 14.60 -12.75
CA CYS A 431 -12.64 14.94 -13.92
C CYS A 431 -13.75 15.94 -13.59
N ASN A 432 -13.81 16.47 -12.36
CA ASN A 432 -14.84 17.42 -11.90
C ASN A 432 -16.28 16.87 -12.05
N VAL A 433 -16.47 15.56 -11.84
CA VAL A 433 -17.77 14.88 -11.88
C VAL A 433 -18.17 14.29 -10.51
N SER A 434 -17.42 14.59 -9.46
CA SER A 434 -17.75 14.19 -8.08
C SER A 434 -18.91 15.03 -7.53
N SER A 435 -19.79 14.38 -6.77
CA SER A 435 -20.70 15.11 -5.87
C SER A 435 -19.94 15.65 -4.64
N ASP A 436 -20.57 16.60 -3.92
CA ASP A 436 -19.99 17.12 -2.68
C ASP A 436 -19.79 16.02 -1.63
N GLU A 437 -20.71 15.04 -1.58
CA GLU A 437 -20.58 13.87 -0.70
C GLU A 437 -19.38 13.01 -1.08
N GLU A 438 -19.12 12.79 -2.36
CA GLU A 438 -17.98 12.02 -2.84
C GLU A 438 -16.65 12.72 -2.54
N VAL A 439 -16.58 14.05 -2.61
CA VAL A 439 -15.41 14.84 -2.19
C VAL A 439 -15.16 14.67 -0.70
N HIS A 440 -16.21 14.76 0.13
CA HIS A 440 -16.11 14.56 1.57
C HIS A 440 -15.72 13.12 1.93
N LEU A 441 -16.27 12.16 1.21
CA LEU A 441 -15.95 10.74 1.37
C LEU A 441 -14.50 10.44 1.02
N LEU A 442 -13.99 10.94 -0.09
CA LEU A 442 -12.58 10.79 -0.48
C LEU A 442 -11.64 11.36 0.58
N ARG A 443 -11.97 12.55 1.15
CA ARG A 443 -11.19 13.15 2.24
C ARG A 443 -11.14 12.27 3.49
N LEU A 444 -12.22 11.56 3.79
CA LEU A 444 -12.31 10.62 4.91
C LEU A 444 -11.59 9.30 4.61
N LEU A 445 -11.84 8.73 3.44
CA LEU A 445 -11.38 7.38 3.09
C LEU A 445 -9.88 7.31 2.78
N THR A 446 -9.28 8.36 2.24
CA THR A 446 -7.83 8.33 1.89
C THR A 446 -6.94 7.98 3.08
N PRO A 447 -7.01 8.67 4.24
CA PRO A 447 -6.23 8.29 5.41
C PRO A 447 -6.64 6.91 5.97
N ILE A 448 -7.94 6.56 5.93
CA ILE A 448 -8.44 5.25 6.39
C ILE A 448 -7.87 4.14 5.50
N ALA A 449 -7.94 4.27 4.18
CA ALA A 449 -7.42 3.27 3.26
C ALA A 449 -5.92 3.02 3.51
N LYS A 450 -5.13 4.09 3.62
CA LYS A 450 -3.69 3.99 3.87
C LYS A 450 -3.39 3.30 5.20
N LEU A 451 -3.97 3.76 6.31
CA LEU A 451 -3.65 3.21 7.64
C LEU A 451 -4.13 1.75 7.78
N TYR A 452 -5.29 1.43 7.21
CA TYR A 452 -5.90 0.11 7.34
C TYR A 452 -5.17 -0.92 6.49
N THR A 453 -5.04 -0.68 5.19
CA THR A 453 -4.40 -1.62 4.25
C THR A 453 -2.94 -1.87 4.60
N ALA A 454 -2.21 -0.85 5.07
CA ALA A 454 -0.85 -0.98 5.54
C ALA A 454 -0.72 -1.94 6.74
N LYS A 455 -1.67 -1.95 7.67
CA LYS A 455 -1.69 -2.91 8.79
C LYS A 455 -2.09 -4.31 8.35
N GLN A 456 -3.09 -4.42 7.45
CA GLN A 456 -3.47 -5.71 6.88
C GLN A 456 -2.31 -6.35 6.13
N SER A 457 -1.55 -5.56 5.34
CA SER A 457 -0.43 -6.10 4.56
C SER A 457 0.64 -6.72 5.45
N MET A 458 0.92 -6.15 6.63
CA MET A 458 1.85 -6.73 7.58
C MET A 458 1.36 -8.08 8.12
N GLN A 459 0.09 -8.18 8.48
CA GLN A 459 -0.50 -9.42 8.98
C GLN A 459 -0.51 -10.50 7.90
N VAL A 460 -0.97 -10.16 6.69
CA VAL A 460 -1.09 -11.12 5.58
C VAL A 460 0.29 -11.57 5.08
N THR A 461 1.28 -10.69 5.01
CA THR A 461 2.63 -11.10 4.60
C THR A 461 3.32 -11.96 5.65
N SER A 462 3.15 -11.66 6.93
CA SER A 462 3.70 -12.48 8.02
C SER A 462 3.13 -13.90 8.01
N GLU A 463 1.80 -14.03 7.99
CA GLU A 463 1.10 -15.32 7.88
C GLU A 463 1.45 -16.03 6.56
N GLY A 464 1.62 -15.24 5.49
CA GLY A 464 2.02 -15.73 4.18
C GLY A 464 3.39 -16.38 4.20
N LEU A 465 4.40 -15.77 4.83
CA LEU A 465 5.72 -16.40 4.99
C LEU A 465 5.61 -17.71 5.77
N GLU A 466 4.85 -17.72 6.85
CA GLU A 466 4.62 -18.91 7.68
C GLU A 466 4.01 -20.06 6.87
N SER A 467 3.13 -19.75 5.92
CA SER A 467 2.48 -20.74 5.04
C SER A 467 3.44 -21.55 4.17
N PHE A 468 4.67 -21.05 3.95
CA PHE A 468 5.75 -21.76 3.25
C PHE A 468 6.65 -22.60 4.17
N GLY A 469 6.40 -22.57 5.48
CA GLY A 469 7.29 -23.18 6.47
C GLY A 469 8.69 -22.55 6.44
N GLY A 470 9.74 -23.34 6.62
CA GLY A 470 11.11 -22.83 6.63
C GLY A 470 11.52 -22.02 5.39
N GLN A 471 10.97 -22.33 4.23
CA GLN A 471 11.25 -21.60 2.97
C GLN A 471 10.77 -20.13 3.01
N GLY A 472 9.74 -19.82 3.78
CA GLY A 472 9.28 -18.45 3.98
C GLY A 472 10.30 -17.55 4.68
N TYR A 473 11.31 -18.13 5.33
CA TYR A 473 12.35 -17.40 6.07
C TYR A 473 13.68 -17.29 5.30
N ILE A 474 13.79 -17.97 4.15
CA ILE A 474 15.03 -18.04 3.37
C ILE A 474 15.06 -16.89 2.35
N GLU A 475 16.11 -16.05 2.43
CA GLU A 475 16.25 -14.83 1.60
C GLU A 475 16.24 -15.11 0.09
N ASP A 476 16.89 -16.19 -0.35
CA ASP A 476 17.01 -16.56 -1.78
C ASP A 476 15.65 -16.85 -2.43
N THR A 477 14.60 -17.12 -1.64
CA THR A 477 13.24 -17.30 -2.16
C THR A 477 12.61 -15.99 -2.61
N GLY A 478 13.10 -14.84 -2.14
CA GLY A 478 12.49 -13.52 -2.30
C GLY A 478 11.24 -13.26 -1.45
N LEU A 479 10.75 -14.27 -0.71
CA LEU A 479 9.58 -14.14 0.16
C LEU A 479 9.80 -13.14 1.30
N PRO A 480 10.94 -13.20 2.07
CA PRO A 480 11.20 -12.26 3.15
C PRO A 480 11.22 -10.80 2.70
N GLY A 481 11.66 -10.52 1.46
CA GLY A 481 11.63 -9.18 0.86
C GLY A 481 10.24 -8.54 0.88
N LEU A 482 9.19 -9.32 0.58
CA LEU A 482 7.80 -8.83 0.59
C LEU A 482 7.39 -8.32 1.98
N MET A 483 7.76 -9.03 3.05
CA MET A 483 7.45 -8.61 4.42
C MET A 483 8.27 -7.39 4.83
N ARG A 484 9.58 -7.36 4.51
CA ARG A 484 10.43 -6.21 4.82
C ARG A 484 9.91 -4.93 4.16
N ASP A 485 9.51 -5.02 2.90
CA ASP A 485 8.99 -3.89 2.15
C ASP A 485 7.60 -3.48 2.64
N ALA A 486 6.74 -4.44 3.02
CA ALA A 486 5.45 -4.16 3.62
C ALA A 486 5.58 -3.38 4.95
N GLN A 487 6.66 -3.58 5.73
CA GLN A 487 6.84 -2.94 7.03
C GLN A 487 6.95 -1.41 6.94
N VAL A 488 7.37 -0.84 5.82
CA VAL A 488 7.45 0.62 5.67
C VAL A 488 6.07 1.26 5.50
N LEU A 489 5.09 0.51 4.95
CA LEU A 489 3.78 1.03 4.59
C LEU A 489 3.00 1.66 5.78
N PRO A 490 3.02 1.12 7.01
CA PRO A 490 2.41 1.81 8.17
C PRO A 490 3.29 2.95 8.74
N ILE A 491 4.48 3.22 8.21
CA ILE A 491 5.44 4.19 8.74
C ILE A 491 5.42 5.48 7.93
N TRP A 492 5.81 5.43 6.65
CA TRP A 492 5.87 6.62 5.79
C TRP A 492 4.46 7.17 5.46
N GLU A 493 4.36 8.38 4.88
CA GLU A 493 3.10 9.07 4.53
C GLU A 493 2.13 9.26 5.72
N GLY A 494 2.66 9.18 6.94
CA GLY A 494 1.94 9.24 8.20
C GLY A 494 1.77 7.87 8.85
N THR A 495 2.22 7.76 10.11
CA THR A 495 2.00 6.54 10.90
C THR A 495 0.52 6.29 11.16
N THR A 496 0.17 5.07 11.57
CA THR A 496 -1.22 4.70 11.86
C THR A 496 -1.91 5.69 12.81
N ASN A 497 -1.26 6.07 13.92
CA ASN A 497 -1.84 7.01 14.88
C ASN A 497 -1.97 8.43 14.30
N VAL A 498 -0.97 8.90 13.55
CA VAL A 498 -1.02 10.22 12.88
C VAL A 498 -2.19 10.29 11.90
N LEU A 499 -2.42 9.23 11.12
CA LEU A 499 -3.54 9.17 10.18
C LEU A 499 -4.89 9.03 10.89
N SER A 500 -4.93 8.32 12.00
CA SER A 500 -6.14 8.24 12.84
C SER A 500 -6.55 9.61 13.38
N LEU A 501 -5.57 10.40 13.82
CA LEU A 501 -5.80 11.79 14.21
C LEU A 501 -6.18 12.68 13.00
N ASP A 502 -5.70 12.37 11.79
CA ASP A 502 -6.13 13.07 10.57
C ASP A 502 -7.59 12.75 10.21
N VAL A 503 -8.05 11.51 10.45
CA VAL A 503 -9.48 11.15 10.35
C VAL A 503 -10.32 11.99 11.30
N LEU A 504 -9.98 12.05 12.60
CA LEU A 504 -10.68 12.93 13.55
C LEU A 504 -10.68 14.39 13.11
N ARG A 505 -9.51 14.89 12.68
CA ARG A 505 -9.39 16.27 12.16
C ARG A 505 -10.31 16.52 10.97
N SER A 506 -10.51 15.53 10.10
CA SER A 506 -11.44 15.65 8.97
C SER A 506 -12.89 15.77 9.43
N VAL A 507 -13.28 15.03 10.47
CA VAL A 507 -14.62 15.13 11.09
C VAL A 507 -14.83 16.53 11.66
N PHE A 508 -13.90 17.04 12.47
CA PHE A 508 -14.02 18.37 13.08
C PHE A 508 -14.03 19.50 12.06
N LYS A 509 -13.07 19.51 11.13
CA LYS A 509 -12.97 20.58 10.12
C LYS A 509 -14.16 20.63 9.16
N SER A 510 -14.83 19.51 8.95
CA SER A 510 -16.02 19.42 8.11
C SER A 510 -17.32 19.60 8.89
N GLU A 511 -17.27 19.87 10.21
CA GLU A 511 -18.45 19.94 11.07
C GLU A 511 -19.32 18.67 10.94
N GLY A 512 -18.66 17.51 10.84
CA GLY A 512 -19.31 16.20 10.70
C GLY A 512 -19.82 15.89 9.28
N ARG A 513 -19.62 16.77 8.27
CA ARG A 513 -20.08 16.50 6.88
C ARG A 513 -19.47 15.23 6.30
N VAL A 514 -18.22 14.91 6.61
CA VAL A 514 -17.60 13.65 6.15
C VAL A 514 -18.30 12.41 6.71
N LEU A 515 -18.83 12.44 7.94
CA LEU A 515 -19.60 11.33 8.51
C LEU A 515 -21.00 11.23 7.90
N LYS A 516 -21.63 12.37 7.57
CA LYS A 516 -22.92 12.39 6.83
C LYS A 516 -22.73 11.78 5.43
N ALA A 517 -21.68 12.17 4.72
CA ALA A 517 -21.32 11.60 3.43
C ALA A 517 -21.05 10.09 3.52
N PHE A 518 -20.29 9.67 4.53
CA PHE A 518 -20.05 8.25 4.80
C PHE A 518 -21.37 7.50 5.01
N HIS A 519 -22.27 8.00 5.87
CA HIS A 519 -23.58 7.39 6.12
C HIS A 519 -24.41 7.30 4.84
N ALA A 520 -24.48 8.36 4.05
CA ALA A 520 -25.25 8.41 2.80
C ALA A 520 -24.72 7.37 1.79
N CYS A 521 -23.40 7.33 1.56
CA CYS A 521 -22.80 6.39 0.60
C CYS A 521 -22.94 4.93 1.04
N VAL A 522 -22.73 4.61 2.33
CA VAL A 522 -22.96 3.26 2.83
C VAL A 522 -24.43 2.87 2.68
N SER A 523 -25.36 3.74 3.06
CA SER A 523 -26.81 3.47 2.92
C SER A 523 -27.21 3.27 1.46
N GLU A 524 -26.67 4.05 0.53
CA GLU A 524 -26.90 3.90 -0.90
C GLU A 524 -26.42 2.52 -1.42
N LYS A 525 -25.16 2.13 -1.08
CA LYS A 525 -24.62 0.82 -1.46
C LYS A 525 -25.48 -0.32 -0.92
N LEU A 526 -25.93 -0.23 0.33
CA LEU A 526 -26.79 -1.23 0.94
C LEU A 526 -28.20 -1.27 0.32
N SER A 527 -28.75 -0.12 -0.11
CA SER A 527 -30.10 -0.05 -0.73
C SER A 527 -30.13 -0.65 -2.13
N LYS A 528 -29.04 -0.47 -2.90
CA LYS A 528 -28.88 -1.07 -4.23
C LYS A 528 -28.71 -2.58 -4.21
N ALA A 529 -28.36 -3.14 -3.05
CA ALA A 529 -28.21 -4.58 -2.88
C ALA A 529 -29.57 -5.27 -2.93
N SER A 530 -29.83 -6.03 -3.99
CA SER A 530 -31.10 -6.76 -4.17
C SER A 530 -31.41 -7.68 -2.99
N SER A 531 -32.67 -7.70 -2.56
CA SER A 531 -33.18 -8.54 -1.48
C SER A 531 -33.45 -10.00 -1.89
N SER A 532 -33.09 -10.41 -3.08
CA SER A 532 -33.41 -11.73 -3.65
C SER A 532 -32.69 -12.90 -2.98
N CYS A 533 -31.58 -12.66 -2.27
CA CYS A 533 -30.82 -13.67 -1.55
C CYS A 533 -30.92 -13.47 -0.03
N PRO A 534 -31.42 -14.46 0.75
CA PRO A 534 -31.52 -14.34 2.22
C PRO A 534 -30.19 -14.00 2.91
N ALA A 535 -29.08 -14.53 2.43
CA ALA A 535 -27.76 -14.24 2.97
C ALA A 535 -27.41 -12.75 2.82
N LEU A 536 -27.72 -12.12 1.69
CA LEU A 536 -27.52 -10.69 1.46
C LEU A 536 -28.35 -9.83 2.41
N LYS A 537 -29.60 -10.23 2.69
CA LYS A 537 -30.46 -9.51 3.63
C LYS A 537 -29.81 -9.44 5.01
N SER A 538 -29.33 -10.57 5.55
CA SER A 538 -28.68 -10.62 6.86
C SER A 538 -27.40 -9.75 6.89
N LEU A 539 -26.56 -9.80 5.87
CA LEU A 539 -25.35 -8.99 5.81
C LEU A 539 -25.68 -7.49 5.76
N ARG A 540 -26.67 -7.09 4.97
CA ARG A 540 -27.15 -5.69 4.92
C ARG A 540 -27.60 -5.20 6.30
N GLU A 541 -28.44 -5.97 6.98
CA GLU A 541 -28.95 -5.64 8.31
C GLU A 541 -27.82 -5.50 9.32
N GLN A 542 -26.83 -6.38 9.28
CA GLN A 542 -25.65 -6.33 10.14
C GLN A 542 -24.81 -5.07 9.90
N VAL A 543 -24.50 -4.74 8.64
CA VAL A 543 -23.72 -3.55 8.29
C VAL A 543 -24.48 -2.28 8.67
N GLN A 544 -25.78 -2.22 8.35
CA GLN A 544 -26.64 -1.08 8.72
C GLN A 544 -26.71 -0.88 10.23
N SER A 545 -26.88 -1.96 11.00
CA SER A 545 -26.91 -1.91 12.47
C SER A 545 -25.58 -1.44 13.04
N SER A 546 -24.45 -1.93 12.51
CA SER A 546 -23.12 -1.52 12.93
C SER A 546 -22.88 -0.03 12.67
N MET A 547 -23.26 0.45 11.48
CA MET A 547 -23.16 1.87 11.11
C MET A 547 -24.03 2.75 12.01
N ASN A 548 -25.30 2.40 12.20
CA ASN A 548 -26.22 3.16 13.05
C ASN A 548 -25.74 3.20 14.50
N SER A 549 -25.20 2.09 15.00
CA SER A 549 -24.63 2.03 16.35
C SER A 549 -23.41 2.94 16.49
N LEU A 550 -22.50 2.94 15.50
CA LEU A 550 -21.31 3.78 15.52
C LEU A 550 -21.66 5.27 15.46
N LEU A 551 -22.56 5.66 14.56
CA LEU A 551 -22.95 7.05 14.31
C LEU A 551 -24.11 7.53 15.18
N SER A 552 -24.47 6.79 16.23
CA SER A 552 -25.51 7.20 17.18
C SER A 552 -25.18 8.56 17.81
N PRO A 553 -26.17 9.47 17.98
CA PRO A 553 -25.98 10.76 18.66
C PRO A 553 -25.34 10.65 20.05
N ARG A 554 -25.60 9.55 20.76
CA ARG A 554 -24.99 9.28 22.08
C ARG A 554 -23.46 9.16 22.04
N ASN A 555 -22.88 8.90 20.88
CA ASN A 555 -21.45 8.73 20.68
C ASN A 555 -20.76 10.01 20.19
N HIS A 556 -21.50 11.08 19.88
CA HIS A 556 -20.93 12.30 19.30
C HIS A 556 -19.93 13.00 20.24
N GLU A 557 -20.23 13.05 21.54
CA GLU A 557 -19.30 13.63 22.52
C GLU A 557 -18.01 12.82 22.65
N LEU A 558 -18.12 11.49 22.50
CA LEU A 558 -16.98 10.59 22.57
C LEU A 558 -16.03 10.76 21.38
N LEU A 559 -16.53 11.20 20.21
CA LEU A 559 -15.71 11.41 19.01
C LEU A 559 -14.71 12.55 19.18
N SER A 560 -14.81 13.37 20.24
CA SER A 560 -13.84 14.43 20.56
C SER A 560 -12.57 13.93 21.25
N ASP A 561 -12.57 12.72 21.83
CA ASP A 561 -11.42 12.17 22.52
C ASP A 561 -10.42 11.54 21.52
N SER A 562 -9.18 12.03 21.54
CA SER A 562 -8.10 11.55 20.69
C SER A 562 -7.71 10.08 20.94
N LEU A 563 -8.01 9.54 22.13
CA LEU A 563 -7.76 8.14 22.46
C LEU A 563 -8.57 7.17 21.60
N LEU A 564 -9.78 7.58 21.16
CA LEU A 564 -10.63 6.76 20.30
C LEU A 564 -10.19 6.77 18.82
N ALA A 565 -9.33 7.71 18.43
CA ALA A 565 -9.02 8.00 17.02
C ALA A 565 -8.68 6.76 16.21
N ARG A 566 -7.85 5.88 16.77
CA ARG A 566 -7.38 4.67 16.08
C ARG A 566 -8.51 3.67 15.86
N ASP A 567 -9.25 3.34 16.90
CA ASP A 567 -10.33 2.34 16.83
C ASP A 567 -11.53 2.88 16.05
N LEU A 568 -11.77 4.20 16.07
CA LEU A 568 -12.75 4.86 15.22
C LEU A 568 -12.38 4.72 13.74
N ALA A 569 -11.13 5.03 13.37
CA ALA A 569 -10.67 4.91 11.99
C ALA A 569 -10.78 3.47 11.48
N PHE A 570 -10.43 2.47 12.32
CA PHE A 570 -10.61 1.06 12.01
C PHE A 570 -12.09 0.67 11.88
N SER A 571 -12.96 1.19 12.74
CA SER A 571 -14.39 0.93 12.68
C SER A 571 -15.02 1.47 11.39
N LEU A 572 -14.70 2.71 11.04
CA LEU A 572 -15.14 3.31 9.78
C LEU A 572 -14.64 2.51 8.57
N GLY A 573 -13.36 2.12 8.58
CA GLY A 573 -12.78 1.29 7.52
C GLY A 573 -13.49 -0.06 7.37
N ARG A 574 -13.73 -0.78 8.47
CA ARG A 574 -14.40 -2.10 8.47
C ARG A 574 -15.84 -2.03 7.97
N ILE A 575 -16.60 -1.04 8.42
CA ILE A 575 -17.99 -0.84 7.97
C ILE A 575 -18.01 -0.49 6.48
N TYR A 576 -17.12 0.40 6.02
CA TYR A 576 -17.08 0.77 4.62
C TYR A 576 -16.72 -0.42 3.72
N ILE A 577 -15.70 -1.18 4.08
CA ILE A 577 -15.33 -2.42 3.38
C ILE A 577 -16.50 -3.42 3.37
N ALA A 578 -17.22 -3.57 4.49
CA ALA A 578 -18.39 -4.43 4.54
C ALA A 578 -19.46 -4.00 3.54
N SER A 579 -19.71 -2.69 3.39
CA SER A 579 -20.63 -2.16 2.38
C SER A 579 -20.15 -2.43 0.94
N LEU A 580 -18.85 -2.35 0.68
CA LEU A 580 -18.26 -2.69 -0.62
C LEU A 580 -18.40 -4.19 -0.95
N PHE A 581 -18.22 -5.07 0.03
CA PHE A 581 -18.49 -6.49 -0.15
C PHE A 581 -19.96 -6.76 -0.46
N VAL A 582 -20.89 -6.15 0.29
CA VAL A 582 -22.33 -6.28 0.05
C VAL A 582 -22.70 -5.78 -1.35
N GLU A 583 -22.15 -4.64 -1.76
CA GLU A 583 -22.34 -4.10 -3.11
C GLU A 583 -21.77 -5.03 -4.20
N HIS A 584 -20.58 -5.60 -3.97
CA HIS A 584 -19.96 -6.52 -4.93
C HIS A 584 -20.79 -7.81 -5.10
N VAL A 585 -21.24 -8.42 -4.01
CA VAL A 585 -22.03 -9.66 -4.08
C VAL A 585 -23.48 -9.45 -4.54
N SER A 586 -23.92 -8.19 -4.65
CA SER A 586 -25.23 -7.86 -5.26
C SER A 586 -25.19 -7.88 -6.78
N TRP A 587 -24.01 -7.89 -7.37
CA TRP A 587 -23.84 -7.93 -8.81
C TRP A 587 -24.22 -9.32 -9.35
N LYS A 588 -24.92 -9.33 -10.50
CA LYS A 588 -25.49 -10.55 -11.10
C LYS A 588 -24.50 -11.66 -11.42
N GLU A 589 -23.21 -11.30 -11.62
CA GLU A 589 -22.15 -12.26 -11.94
C GLU A 589 -21.28 -12.61 -10.71
N ALA A 590 -21.64 -12.12 -9.52
CA ALA A 590 -20.99 -12.54 -8.28
C ALA A 590 -21.26 -14.02 -8.00
N ASN A 591 -20.24 -14.70 -7.49
CA ASN A 591 -20.27 -16.14 -7.28
C ASN A 591 -20.27 -16.49 -5.77
N GLU A 592 -20.44 -17.79 -5.46
CA GLU A 592 -20.48 -18.26 -4.08
C GLU A 592 -19.23 -17.91 -3.25
N ARG A 593 -18.05 -17.83 -3.87
CA ARG A 593 -16.81 -17.45 -3.18
C ARG A 593 -16.82 -15.99 -2.75
N ASP A 594 -17.46 -15.12 -3.55
CA ASP A 594 -17.62 -13.71 -3.22
C ASP A 594 -18.58 -13.54 -2.03
N ILE A 595 -19.70 -14.31 -2.03
CA ILE A 595 -20.65 -14.35 -0.93
C ILE A 595 -19.98 -14.84 0.35
N GLU A 596 -19.18 -15.90 0.28
CA GLU A 596 -18.47 -16.44 1.43
C GLU A 596 -17.44 -15.45 1.99
N ALA A 597 -16.72 -14.74 1.13
CA ALA A 597 -15.78 -13.69 1.56
C ALA A 597 -16.52 -12.56 2.28
N ALA A 598 -17.64 -12.11 1.74
CA ALA A 598 -18.48 -11.08 2.35
C ALA A 598 -19.02 -11.52 3.75
N LYS A 599 -19.48 -12.76 3.87
CA LYS A 599 -19.91 -13.33 5.16
C LYS A 599 -18.79 -13.31 6.19
N ARG A 600 -17.62 -13.84 5.84
CA ARG A 600 -16.46 -13.89 6.73
C ARG A 600 -15.98 -12.50 7.15
N TRP A 601 -16.05 -11.53 6.25
CA TRP A 601 -15.73 -10.14 6.60
C TRP A 601 -16.75 -9.56 7.58
N CYS A 602 -18.03 -9.65 7.28
CA CYS A 602 -19.09 -9.08 8.11
C CYS A 602 -19.22 -9.75 9.50
N HIS A 603 -18.81 -11.00 9.65
CA HIS A 603 -18.80 -11.69 10.94
C HIS A 603 -17.67 -11.26 11.88
N GLN A 604 -16.72 -10.43 11.43
CA GLN A 604 -15.73 -9.82 12.31
C GLN A 604 -16.35 -8.69 13.15
N ASP A 605 -15.61 -8.21 14.15
CA ASP A 605 -15.99 -6.99 14.87
C ASP A 605 -15.87 -5.78 13.94
N LEU A 606 -17.00 -5.29 13.43
CA LEU A 606 -17.04 -4.12 12.54
C LEU A 606 -16.88 -2.79 13.30
N THR A 607 -17.03 -2.81 14.63
CA THR A 607 -17.04 -1.61 15.47
C THR A 607 -16.10 -1.73 16.68
N PRO A 608 -14.78 -1.97 16.45
CA PRO A 608 -13.83 -2.12 17.55
C PRO A 608 -13.86 -0.96 18.55
N VAL A 609 -14.11 0.28 18.12
CA VAL A 609 -14.26 1.41 19.03
C VAL A 609 -15.39 1.22 20.05
N LEU A 610 -16.54 0.67 19.63
CA LEU A 610 -17.65 0.42 20.55
C LEU A 610 -17.36 -0.76 21.49
N THR A 611 -16.60 -1.73 21.02
CA THR A 611 -16.12 -2.84 21.85
C THR A 611 -15.19 -2.33 22.94
N GLN A 612 -14.25 -1.46 22.62
CA GLN A 612 -13.32 -0.84 23.56
C GLN A 612 -14.02 0.13 24.52
N LEU A 613 -15.04 0.88 24.05
CA LEU A 613 -15.87 1.71 24.93
C LEU A 613 -16.56 0.88 26.02
N ARG A 614 -17.14 -0.27 25.64
CA ARG A 614 -17.75 -1.21 26.62
C ARG A 614 -16.75 -1.75 27.64
N ASN A 615 -15.48 -1.86 27.25
CA ASN A 615 -14.38 -2.30 28.09
C ASN A 615 -13.77 -1.17 28.93
N ASN A 616 -14.31 0.06 28.88
CA ASN A 616 -13.77 1.26 29.54
C ASN A 616 -12.29 1.54 29.18
N ALA A 617 -11.90 1.29 27.93
CA ALA A 617 -10.50 1.41 27.46
C ALA A 617 -10.05 2.86 27.21
N TYR A 618 -10.93 3.85 27.38
CA TYR A 618 -10.64 5.26 27.10
C TYR A 618 -10.85 6.15 28.34
N GLY A 619 -10.36 7.39 28.25
CA GLY A 619 -10.45 8.38 29.30
C GLY A 619 -9.20 8.47 30.19
N ALA A 620 -9.14 9.48 31.04
CA ALA A 620 -7.95 9.83 31.82
C ALA A 620 -7.41 8.70 32.70
N LYS A 621 -8.32 7.91 33.32
CA LYS A 621 -7.92 6.77 34.18
C LYS A 621 -7.23 5.66 33.36
N SER A 622 -7.78 5.31 32.19
CA SER A 622 -7.17 4.30 31.31
C SER A 622 -5.81 4.80 30.81
N SER A 623 -5.73 6.04 30.36
CA SER A 623 -4.47 6.65 29.92
C SER A 623 -3.38 6.66 31.01
N ALA A 624 -3.76 6.91 32.27
CA ALA A 624 -2.83 6.84 33.39
C ALA A 624 -2.35 5.40 33.63
N CYS A 625 -3.25 4.41 33.52
CA CYS A 625 -2.88 2.99 33.62
C CYS A 625 -1.95 2.57 32.47
N ASP A 626 -2.22 3.00 31.23
CA ASP A 626 -1.37 2.74 30.07
C ASP A 626 0.04 3.31 30.27
N LEU A 627 0.13 4.55 30.76
CA LEU A 627 1.41 5.18 31.08
C LEU A 627 2.17 4.39 32.14
N ALA A 628 1.50 4.03 33.23
CA ALA A 628 2.11 3.25 34.30
C ALA A 628 2.60 1.89 33.82
N LEU A 629 1.79 1.20 32.99
CA LEU A 629 2.14 -0.12 32.43
C LEU A 629 3.38 -0.04 31.51
N VAL A 630 3.43 0.96 30.63
CA VAL A 630 4.52 1.09 29.64
C VAL A 630 5.81 1.58 30.28
N MET A 631 5.71 2.43 31.31
CA MET A 631 6.87 3.06 31.94
C MET A 631 7.31 2.39 33.24
N GLU A 632 6.80 1.19 33.52
CA GLU A 632 7.20 0.42 34.70
C GLU A 632 8.73 0.25 34.74
N GLY A 633 9.35 0.71 35.84
CA GLY A 633 10.80 0.64 36.04
C GLY A 633 11.64 1.64 35.23
N HIS A 634 11.03 2.59 34.50
CA HIS A 634 11.79 3.62 33.78
C HIS A 634 12.38 4.64 34.75
N PRO A 635 13.72 4.86 34.76
CA PRO A 635 14.41 5.62 35.83
C PRO A 635 14.09 7.14 35.80
N GLU A 636 13.63 7.68 34.66
CA GLU A 636 13.39 9.11 34.50
C GLU A 636 11.93 9.53 34.80
N LEU A 637 11.05 8.55 35.07
CA LEU A 637 9.65 8.82 35.40
C LEU A 637 9.35 8.31 36.82
N VAL A 638 9.36 9.24 37.76
CA VAL A 638 8.72 9.05 39.09
C VAL A 638 7.25 9.44 38.89
N ILE A 639 6.38 8.44 38.71
CA ILE A 639 4.92 8.63 38.65
C ILE A 639 4.38 8.73 40.08
#